data_afcb102c1d52e5468a64fdd26b7d47fc
#
_entry.id   afcb102c1d52e5468a64fdd26b7d47fc
#
_cell.length_a   1.000
_cell.length_b   1.000
_cell.length_c   1.000
_cell.angle_alpha   90.00
_cell.angle_beta   90.00
_cell.angle_gamma   90.00
#
_symmetry.space_group_name_H-M   'P 1'
#
loop_
_entity.id
_entity.type
_entity.pdbx_description
1 polymer ?
#
loop_
_entity_poly.entity_id
_entity_poly.type
_entity_poly.pdbx_seq_one_letter_code
_entity_poly.pdbx_strand_id
1 'polypeptide(L)'
;MTLAEERRAIAQETALVSGAARAHEARAHAELTRRLADSRAALDSQLASIDAAGARSAARLQEEGAAARASSSQQLRSLYDSARNGKRGCEPSPLTRIGTLEGGAPLAVGLTEGPGVLVSSAHSAAPAHDLALALAVSLVEDIPLQHLRIHVYDPRNSLTMAPLGRLREARAESFPAPLITERDLENVLDDLLRHASATAELLAGEGERTLSGLWSRLAVPQGEFRVLVLLDYPSSLSDRAREQLRALASSPGRGVCVIAAGQGPEAAPDGEDALAGALTEVRVDRDRVAIRAGGRWAVGAPLVVDPAHVGAVVSAAAASSNEVEGPTYPLSEFIEGGEPMWSRSSADGLSAVIGRTRGDALTIRLSSQNPAMPNMLVGGAVGQGKSNLLLDIVYALAYHYGPDELRMLLLDFKEGVEFRRFAANDEGRDWLPHARLVALESNAVFGASVLSYLTDEIRARANTFKEAGVGSYDAYRAQGGSMPRLLVVADEFQMLFEGNDDVARDAVRALEQIARQGRSAGIHLVLASQTLSGIRALANKEQAIFGQFASRLSLKNKAQESETILSRGNRAAADLTYRGEVVLNENFGEDPSRNIRGTCAWAQGDYVRDLQQRMFAAAPHGPAPTVFNPYAPIAWERHDSVPFARGRSAATDGIDLGRRIGVDENPVWHPVMGPRPIGLAIVGEPSLEVDGLIAAAACSLARVRPGAPLTFVVGSYGDAPVPIRLIASHLEGRGVPVRVVTGEGASALLREGLPADQAVVLVDVDQLIDFTDPIEGGDVPRFGEPPSIRSRLADVLHDTSAAGHPAVVTAWSSYAALEGVVGRDLRGVSGVALVGQDRRTLHDVSGDFSLEPPEESPRFVYVRPGAANQSFIGVPFSLPTPKEER
;
A
#
# COMPACT_ATOMS: atom_id res chain seq x y z
N MET A 1 110.06 -30.00 -17.13
CA MET A 1 108.88 -29.02 -17.12
C MET A 1 109.58 -27.66 -16.83
N THR A 2 109.38 -26.72 -17.75
CA THR A 2 109.83 -25.36 -17.51
C THR A 2 108.86 -24.59 -16.59
N LEU A 3 109.40 -23.68 -15.76
CA LEU A 3 108.58 -22.84 -14.83
C LEU A 3 107.38 -22.19 -15.47
N ALA A 4 107.44 -22.07 -16.80
CA ALA A 4 106.29 -21.54 -17.63
C ALA A 4 105.14 -22.54 -17.84
N GLU A 5 105.47 -23.84 -17.83
CA GLU A 5 104.43 -24.93 -17.99
C GLU A 5 103.72 -25.16 -16.69
N GLU A 6 104.44 -25.10 -15.50
CA GLU A 6 103.86 -25.16 -14.23
C GLU A 6 102.93 -24.02 -13.89
N ARG A 7 103.31 -22.77 -14.31
CA ARG A 7 102.41 -21.60 -14.16
C ARG A 7 101.13 -21.74 -15.04
N ARG A 8 101.30 -22.34 -16.29
CA ARG A 8 100.11 -22.58 -17.14
C ARG A 8 99.18 -23.68 -16.57
N ALA A 9 99.83 -24.73 -15.99
CA ALA A 9 99.00 -25.77 -15.37
C ALA A 9 98.27 -25.26 -14.14
N ILE A 10 98.94 -24.50 -13.22
CA ILE A 10 98.31 -23.86 -12.05
C ILE A 10 97.24 -22.86 -12.48
N ALA A 11 97.53 -22.08 -13.55
CA ALA A 11 96.48 -21.13 -14.05
C ALA A 11 95.27 -21.85 -14.67
N GLN A 12 95.44 -22.98 -15.35
CA GLN A 12 94.36 -23.85 -15.84
C GLN A 12 93.55 -24.50 -14.71
N GLU A 13 94.22 -25.03 -13.73
CA GLU A 13 93.64 -25.65 -12.55
C GLU A 13 92.84 -24.61 -11.71
N THR A 14 93.42 -23.43 -11.50
CA THR A 14 92.76 -22.30 -10.80
C THR A 14 91.53 -21.82 -11.61
N ALA A 15 91.59 -21.79 -12.93
CA ALA A 15 90.48 -21.43 -13.80
C ALA A 15 89.41 -22.51 -13.75
N LEU A 16 89.70 -23.78 -13.69
CA LEU A 16 88.81 -24.88 -13.57
C LEU A 16 88.08 -24.87 -12.18
N VAL A 17 88.87 -24.72 -11.13
CA VAL A 17 88.36 -24.66 -9.73
C VAL A 17 87.47 -23.41 -9.58
N SER A 18 87.88 -22.27 -10.06
CA SER A 18 87.10 -21.03 -9.99
C SER A 18 85.82 -21.09 -10.88
N GLY A 19 85.89 -21.82 -12.01
CA GLY A 19 84.76 -22.11 -12.88
C GLY A 19 83.70 -23.04 -12.17
N ALA A 20 84.31 -24.11 -11.54
CA ALA A 20 83.41 -25.04 -10.78
C ALA A 20 82.76 -24.40 -9.56
N ALA A 21 83.52 -23.51 -8.85
CA ALA A 21 83.02 -22.77 -7.72
C ALA A 21 81.89 -21.81 -8.13
N ARG A 22 82.10 -21.04 -9.20
CA ARG A 22 81.04 -20.16 -9.75
C ARG A 22 79.81 -20.91 -10.25
N ALA A 23 80.01 -22.09 -10.87
CA ALA A 23 78.91 -22.95 -11.30
C ALA A 23 78.12 -23.53 -10.10
N HIS A 24 78.79 -23.87 -9.02
CA HIS A 24 78.17 -24.32 -7.78
C HIS A 24 77.44 -23.20 -7.08
N GLU A 25 78.01 -22.02 -7.00
CA GLU A 25 77.35 -20.83 -6.42
C GLU A 25 76.13 -20.39 -7.25
N ALA A 26 76.18 -20.43 -8.58
CA ALA A 26 75.06 -20.16 -9.44
C ALA A 26 73.92 -21.18 -9.27
N ARG A 27 74.27 -22.49 -9.10
CA ARG A 27 73.26 -23.52 -8.81
C ARG A 27 72.61 -23.33 -7.42
N ALA A 28 73.45 -23.04 -6.42
CA ALA A 28 72.92 -22.76 -5.05
C ALA A 28 72.05 -21.52 -5.02
N HIS A 29 72.39 -20.48 -5.75
CA HIS A 29 71.62 -19.26 -5.88
C HIS A 29 70.28 -19.52 -6.64
N ALA A 30 70.32 -20.31 -7.69
CA ALA A 30 69.11 -20.69 -8.46
C ALA A 30 68.19 -21.54 -7.63
N GLU A 31 68.68 -22.49 -6.82
CA GLU A 31 67.92 -23.32 -5.90
C GLU A 31 67.32 -22.49 -4.75
N LEU A 32 68.09 -21.54 -4.17
CA LEU A 32 67.58 -20.64 -3.14
C LEU A 32 66.44 -19.75 -3.69
N THR A 33 66.68 -19.19 -4.90
CA THR A 33 65.67 -18.35 -5.60
C THR A 33 64.37 -19.12 -5.85
N ARG A 34 64.49 -20.38 -6.29
CA ARG A 34 63.36 -21.26 -6.50
C ARG A 34 62.61 -21.55 -5.17
N ARG A 35 63.30 -21.93 -4.10
CA ARG A 35 62.67 -22.16 -2.77
C ARG A 35 62.02 -20.92 -2.21
N LEU A 36 62.60 -19.73 -2.43
CA LEU A 36 61.99 -18.48 -2.04
C LEU A 36 60.69 -18.20 -2.85
N ALA A 37 60.72 -18.47 -4.16
CA ALA A 37 59.54 -18.33 -5.00
C ALA A 37 58.41 -19.29 -4.60
N ASP A 38 58.77 -20.57 -4.35
CA ASP A 38 57.78 -21.58 -3.90
C ASP A 38 57.23 -21.25 -2.52
N SER A 39 58.08 -20.77 -1.60
CA SER A 39 57.60 -20.34 -0.25
C SER A 39 56.67 -19.11 -0.32
N ARG A 40 56.99 -18.15 -1.22
CA ARG A 40 56.17 -16.98 -1.44
C ARG A 40 54.83 -17.35 -2.06
N ALA A 41 54.79 -18.22 -3.06
CA ALA A 41 53.56 -18.71 -3.65
C ALA A 41 52.71 -19.47 -2.65
N ALA A 42 53.32 -20.29 -1.75
CA ALA A 42 52.61 -20.97 -0.69
C ALA A 42 51.99 -19.98 0.35
N LEU A 43 52.74 -18.93 0.70
CA LEU A 43 52.28 -17.88 1.62
C LEU A 43 51.13 -17.08 1.00
N ASP A 44 51.26 -16.67 -0.27
CA ASP A 44 50.24 -15.94 -1.01
C ASP A 44 48.94 -16.78 -1.10
N SER A 45 49.06 -18.10 -1.34
CA SER A 45 47.94 -19.03 -1.35
C SER A 45 47.27 -19.16 0.04
N GLN A 46 48.05 -19.18 1.13
CA GLN A 46 47.51 -19.19 2.49
C GLN A 46 46.81 -17.90 2.84
N LEU A 47 47.39 -16.75 2.48
CA LEU A 47 46.74 -15.45 2.68
C LEU A 47 45.44 -15.35 1.92
N ALA A 48 45.39 -15.73 0.64
CA ALA A 48 44.16 -15.77 -0.12
C ALA A 48 43.08 -16.68 0.49
N SER A 49 43.47 -17.80 1.06
CA SER A 49 42.55 -18.71 1.74
C SER A 49 42.00 -18.12 3.06
N ILE A 50 42.82 -17.37 3.79
CA ILE A 50 42.41 -16.68 5.03
C ILE A 50 41.46 -15.52 4.69
N ASP A 51 41.78 -14.73 3.67
CA ASP A 51 40.92 -13.62 3.22
C ASP A 51 39.56 -14.13 2.72
N ALA A 52 39.56 -15.22 1.94
CA ALA A 52 38.31 -15.86 1.51
C ALA A 52 37.48 -16.44 2.68
N ALA A 53 38.16 -17.00 3.68
CA ALA A 53 37.48 -17.48 4.90
C ALA A 53 36.91 -16.31 5.73
N GLY A 54 37.68 -15.22 5.85
CA GLY A 54 37.25 -13.98 6.51
C GLY A 54 36.05 -13.37 5.85
N ALA A 55 36.06 -13.27 4.51
CA ALA A 55 34.94 -12.74 3.71
C ALA A 55 33.67 -13.58 3.88
N ARG A 56 33.80 -14.93 3.82
CA ARG A 56 32.65 -15.84 4.07
C ARG A 56 32.09 -15.69 5.46
N SER A 57 32.95 -15.57 6.47
CA SER A 57 32.52 -15.39 7.85
C SER A 57 31.83 -14.05 8.09
N ALA A 58 32.33 -12.98 7.46
CA ALA A 58 31.70 -11.67 7.52
C ALA A 58 30.34 -11.65 6.80
N ALA A 59 30.23 -12.28 5.63
CA ALA A 59 28.97 -12.40 4.90
C ALA A 59 27.92 -13.17 5.72
N ARG A 60 28.33 -14.31 6.31
CA ARG A 60 27.43 -15.11 7.18
C ARG A 60 26.96 -14.33 8.41
N LEU A 61 27.83 -13.58 9.08
CA LEU A 61 27.44 -12.73 10.21
C LEU A 61 26.52 -11.59 9.80
N GLN A 62 26.69 -11.03 8.61
CA GLN A 62 25.76 -10.05 8.06
C GLN A 62 24.37 -10.65 7.77
N GLU A 63 24.34 -11.82 7.17
CA GLU A 63 23.10 -12.55 6.87
C GLU A 63 22.36 -12.98 8.14
N GLU A 64 23.05 -13.60 9.12
CA GLU A 64 22.48 -13.93 10.42
C GLU A 64 21.99 -12.68 11.17
N GLY A 65 22.74 -11.59 11.09
CA GLY A 65 22.32 -10.29 11.64
C GLY A 65 21.10 -9.68 10.95
N ALA A 66 20.97 -9.84 9.64
CA ALA A 66 19.81 -9.38 8.88
C ALA A 66 18.56 -10.20 9.20
N ALA A 67 18.69 -11.53 9.24
CA ALA A 67 17.60 -12.44 9.62
C ALA A 67 17.11 -12.19 11.05
N ALA A 68 18.03 -12.00 11.99
CA ALA A 68 17.67 -11.67 13.37
C ALA A 68 16.96 -10.32 13.49
N ARG A 69 17.38 -9.32 12.70
CA ARG A 69 16.70 -8.01 12.64
C ARG A 69 15.30 -8.13 12.05
N ALA A 70 15.12 -8.90 10.98
CA ALA A 70 13.81 -9.11 10.35
C ALA A 70 12.84 -9.80 11.31
N SER A 71 13.28 -10.87 12.00
CA SER A 71 12.47 -11.58 13.00
C SER A 71 12.09 -10.66 14.17
N SER A 72 13.04 -9.90 14.69
CA SER A 72 12.78 -8.93 15.77
C SER A 72 11.83 -7.83 15.33
N SER A 73 11.94 -7.36 14.09
CA SER A 73 11.04 -6.35 13.53
C SER A 73 9.61 -6.87 13.38
N GLN A 74 9.43 -8.11 12.98
CA GLN A 74 8.12 -8.76 12.90
C GLN A 74 7.48 -8.93 14.28
N GLN A 75 8.26 -9.36 15.28
CA GLN A 75 7.80 -9.45 16.67
C GLN A 75 7.39 -8.09 17.23
N LEU A 76 8.20 -7.04 16.98
CA LEU A 76 7.87 -5.69 17.43
C LEU A 76 6.61 -5.15 16.76
N ARG A 77 6.39 -5.41 15.47
CA ARG A 77 5.12 -5.06 14.79
C ARG A 77 3.94 -5.76 15.46
N SER A 78 4.01 -7.06 15.63
CA SER A 78 2.95 -7.84 16.27
C SER A 78 2.64 -7.34 17.68
N LEU A 79 3.65 -6.99 18.47
CA LEU A 79 3.46 -6.42 19.80
C LEU A 79 2.81 -5.04 19.75
N TYR A 80 3.24 -4.16 18.83
CA TYR A 80 2.64 -2.84 18.64
C TYR A 80 1.19 -2.94 18.20
N ASP A 81 0.90 -3.77 17.20
CA ASP A 81 -0.45 -3.98 16.70
C ASP A 81 -1.35 -4.61 17.77
N SER A 82 -0.84 -5.57 18.55
CA SER A 82 -1.56 -6.14 19.68
C SER A 82 -1.85 -5.11 20.77
N ALA A 83 -0.89 -4.24 21.08
CA ALA A 83 -1.07 -3.19 22.07
C ALA A 83 -2.07 -2.12 21.59
N ARG A 84 -2.04 -1.77 20.29
CA ARG A 84 -2.94 -0.78 19.70
C ARG A 84 -4.36 -1.32 19.48
N ASN A 85 -4.49 -2.57 19.05
CA ASN A 85 -5.77 -3.20 18.70
C ASN A 85 -6.42 -3.90 19.92
N GLY A 86 -5.66 -4.18 20.96
CA GLY A 86 -6.13 -4.85 22.18
C GLY A 86 -6.81 -3.92 23.19
N LYS A 87 -7.28 -2.74 22.76
CA LYS A 87 -7.98 -1.77 23.62
C LYS A 87 -9.18 -2.41 24.34
N ARG A 88 -9.31 -2.16 25.62
CA ARG A 88 -10.45 -2.60 26.44
C ARG A 88 -11.24 -1.38 26.92
N GLY A 89 -12.56 -1.47 26.92
CA GLY A 89 -13.39 -0.35 27.34
C GLY A 89 -13.14 0.92 26.52
N CYS A 90 -12.89 2.03 27.22
CA CYS A 90 -12.58 3.35 26.64
C CYS A 90 -11.09 3.69 26.65
N GLU A 91 -10.21 2.71 26.83
CA GLU A 91 -8.76 2.89 26.96
C GLU A 91 -8.17 3.60 25.74
N PRO A 92 -7.37 4.70 25.90
CA PRO A 92 -6.62 5.28 24.81
C PRO A 92 -5.47 4.37 24.41
N SER A 93 -4.93 4.55 23.22
CA SER A 93 -3.77 3.76 22.77
C SER A 93 -2.58 3.92 23.73
N PRO A 94 -2.03 2.84 24.26
CA PRO A 94 -0.88 2.94 25.15
C PRO A 94 0.40 3.37 24.43
N LEU A 95 0.46 3.23 23.11
CA LEU A 95 1.64 3.50 22.30
C LEU A 95 1.32 4.42 21.11
N THR A 96 2.11 5.48 20.96
CA THR A 96 2.06 6.42 19.85
C THR A 96 3.30 6.26 18.97
N ARG A 97 3.12 6.07 17.67
CA ARG A 97 4.21 5.91 16.71
C ARG A 97 4.93 7.23 16.49
N ILE A 98 6.28 7.18 16.52
CA ILE A 98 7.17 8.32 16.23
C ILE A 98 8.03 8.11 14.98
N GLY A 99 8.04 6.89 14.44
CA GLY A 99 8.86 6.54 13.28
C GLY A 99 8.84 5.06 12.98
N THR A 100 9.78 4.63 12.15
CA THR A 100 9.90 3.25 11.69
C THR A 100 11.36 2.80 11.75
N LEU A 101 11.63 1.67 12.37
CA LEU A 101 12.95 1.04 12.40
C LEU A 101 13.34 0.50 11.01
N GLU A 102 14.64 0.31 10.80
CA GLU A 102 15.15 -0.46 9.68
C GLU A 102 14.56 -1.88 9.72
N GLY A 103 13.88 -2.32 8.66
CA GLY A 103 13.04 -3.54 8.67
C GLY A 103 11.55 -3.27 8.92
N GLY A 104 11.13 -1.99 9.02
CA GLY A 104 9.75 -1.53 8.98
C GLY A 104 8.95 -1.73 10.26
N ALA A 105 9.55 -2.13 11.40
CA ALA A 105 8.87 -2.15 12.68
C ALA A 105 8.59 -0.73 13.20
N PRO A 106 7.43 -0.48 13.84
CA PRO A 106 7.12 0.83 14.41
C PRO A 106 8.08 1.19 15.57
N LEU A 107 8.53 2.43 15.59
CA LEU A 107 9.19 3.05 16.71
C LEU A 107 8.15 3.89 17.44
N ALA A 108 7.86 3.59 18.71
CA ALA A 108 6.74 4.17 19.42
C ALA A 108 7.10 4.61 20.85
N VAL A 109 6.30 5.53 21.39
CA VAL A 109 6.40 6.05 22.77
C VAL A 109 5.08 5.89 23.51
N GLY A 110 5.11 5.68 24.80
CA GLY A 110 3.92 5.70 25.65
C GLY A 110 3.63 7.12 26.13
N LEU A 111 2.48 7.69 25.78
CA LEU A 111 2.07 9.02 26.22
C LEU A 111 1.11 8.99 27.40
N THR A 112 0.20 8.04 27.45
CA THR A 112 -0.91 8.01 28.42
C THR A 112 -0.52 7.38 29.76
N GLU A 113 0.48 6.50 29.76
CA GLU A 113 0.95 5.80 30.97
C GLU A 113 2.34 6.26 31.40
N GLY A 114 3.10 6.89 30.53
CA GLY A 114 4.44 7.37 30.77
C GLY A 114 4.49 8.80 31.32
N PRO A 115 5.69 9.26 31.71
CA PRO A 115 5.90 10.62 32.23
C PRO A 115 5.81 11.68 31.15
N GLY A 116 5.81 11.31 29.89
CA GLY A 116 5.87 12.19 28.72
C GLY A 116 7.13 12.00 27.89
N VAL A 117 7.38 12.93 26.97
CA VAL A 117 8.46 12.85 25.96
C VAL A 117 9.24 14.16 25.89
N LEU A 118 10.56 14.04 25.84
CA LEU A 118 11.49 15.13 25.53
C LEU A 118 12.00 14.95 24.10
N VAL A 119 11.55 15.79 23.21
CA VAL A 119 11.92 15.77 21.79
C VAL A 119 12.97 16.83 21.49
N SER A 120 14.14 16.44 21.05
CA SER A 120 15.22 17.35 20.70
C SER A 120 15.70 17.16 19.25
N SER A 121 16.11 18.27 18.63
CA SER A 121 16.76 18.26 17.32
C SER A 121 18.06 19.05 17.36
N ALA A 122 19.10 18.56 16.67
CA ALA A 122 20.43 19.13 16.77
C ALA A 122 20.58 20.49 16.04
N HIS A 123 19.96 20.62 14.86
CA HIS A 123 20.24 21.73 13.94
C HIS A 123 19.14 22.80 13.93
N SER A 124 17.90 22.43 14.20
CA SER A 124 16.74 23.32 14.14
C SER A 124 15.62 22.77 15.02
N ALA A 125 14.84 23.61 15.66
CA ALA A 125 13.67 23.21 16.43
C ALA A 125 12.53 22.61 15.57
N ALA A 126 12.49 22.91 14.26
CA ALA A 126 11.37 22.52 13.39
C ALA A 126 11.06 21.01 13.39
N PRO A 127 12.00 20.07 13.21
CA PRO A 127 11.66 18.64 13.26
C PRO A 127 11.12 18.19 14.64
N ALA A 128 11.59 18.79 15.73
CA ALA A 128 11.07 18.51 17.07
C ALA A 128 9.66 19.05 17.26
N HIS A 129 9.36 20.23 16.71
CA HIS A 129 8.03 20.84 16.71
C HIS A 129 7.04 20.03 15.86
N ASP A 130 7.45 19.57 14.67
CA ASP A 130 6.61 18.72 13.80
C ASP A 130 6.26 17.41 14.51
N LEU A 131 7.23 16.77 15.16
CA LEU A 131 6.96 15.56 15.93
C LEU A 131 6.05 15.83 17.14
N ALA A 132 6.21 16.97 17.82
CA ALA A 132 5.32 17.35 18.93
C ALA A 132 3.86 17.55 18.43
N LEU A 133 3.66 18.13 17.24
CA LEU A 133 2.35 18.23 16.62
C LEU A 133 1.78 16.83 16.32
N ALA A 134 2.56 15.93 15.73
CA ALA A 134 2.13 14.57 15.46
C ALA A 134 1.68 13.82 16.74
N LEU A 135 2.43 13.97 17.82
CA LEU A 135 2.10 13.39 19.13
C LEU A 135 0.81 13.97 19.70
N ALA A 136 0.60 15.28 19.60
CA ALA A 136 -0.63 15.94 20.03
C ALA A 136 -1.83 15.48 19.20
N VAL A 137 -1.68 15.35 17.88
CA VAL A 137 -2.72 14.83 16.96
C VAL A 137 -3.10 13.39 17.28
N SER A 138 -2.12 12.52 17.58
CA SER A 138 -2.41 11.15 18.02
C SER A 138 -3.26 11.09 19.29
N LEU A 139 -3.03 12.00 20.24
CA LEU A 139 -3.86 12.08 21.45
C LEU A 139 -5.27 12.57 21.14
N VAL A 140 -5.45 13.50 20.21
CA VAL A 140 -6.75 13.94 19.72
C VAL A 140 -7.50 12.83 18.99
N GLU A 141 -6.81 11.95 18.28
CA GLU A 141 -7.39 10.79 17.60
C GLU A 141 -7.88 9.73 18.60
N ASP A 142 -7.13 9.53 19.68
CA ASP A 142 -7.37 8.43 20.62
C ASP A 142 -8.27 8.80 21.83
N ILE A 143 -8.36 10.09 22.19
CA ILE A 143 -9.06 10.54 23.40
C ILE A 143 -10.18 11.50 23.01
N PRO A 144 -11.44 11.22 23.42
CA PRO A 144 -12.57 12.12 23.18
C PRO A 144 -12.31 13.53 23.74
N LEU A 145 -12.68 14.58 23.01
CA LEU A 145 -12.37 15.97 23.36
C LEU A 145 -12.93 16.40 24.73
N GLN A 146 -14.05 15.82 25.19
CA GLN A 146 -14.59 16.10 26.52
C GLN A 146 -13.68 15.62 27.66
N HIS A 147 -12.75 14.72 27.37
CA HIS A 147 -11.81 14.13 28.32
C HIS A 147 -10.36 14.47 27.99
N LEU A 148 -10.13 15.43 27.09
CA LEU A 148 -8.79 15.85 26.67
C LEU A 148 -8.65 17.38 26.76
N ARG A 149 -7.56 17.84 27.39
CA ARG A 149 -7.18 19.24 27.39
C ARG A 149 -5.71 19.41 27.02
N ILE A 150 -5.41 20.22 26.00
CA ILE A 150 -4.07 20.45 25.50
C ILE A 150 -3.67 21.91 25.75
N HIS A 151 -2.75 22.12 26.66
CA HIS A 151 -2.10 23.42 26.90
C HIS A 151 -0.84 23.50 26.06
N VAL A 152 -0.61 24.64 25.43
CA VAL A 152 0.59 24.91 24.60
C VAL A 152 1.32 26.12 25.18
N TYR A 153 2.59 25.96 25.48
CA TYR A 153 3.49 27.07 25.78
C TYR A 153 4.36 27.32 24.55
N ASP A 154 4.14 28.46 23.92
CA ASP A 154 4.82 28.89 22.69
C ASP A 154 5.38 30.34 22.86
N PRO A 155 6.50 30.48 23.59
CA PRO A 155 7.03 31.79 23.89
C PRO A 155 7.51 32.59 22.66
N ARG A 156 7.77 31.90 21.54
CA ARG A 156 8.18 32.52 20.28
C ARG A 156 7.06 32.71 19.27
N ASN A 157 5.86 32.28 19.62
CA ASN A 157 4.70 32.31 18.73
C ASN A 157 4.99 31.65 17.37
N SER A 158 5.49 30.42 17.42
CA SER A 158 5.92 29.63 16.24
C SER A 158 4.77 29.20 15.35
N LEU A 159 3.53 29.24 15.88
CA LEU A 159 2.30 28.77 15.24
C LEU A 159 2.29 27.27 14.87
N THR A 160 3.22 26.50 15.38
CA THR A 160 3.30 25.05 15.10
C THR A 160 1.99 24.33 15.41
N MET A 161 1.31 24.69 16.50
CA MET A 161 0.05 24.07 16.90
C MET A 161 -1.20 24.76 16.31
N ALA A 162 -1.04 25.67 15.34
CA ALA A 162 -2.16 26.34 14.66
C ALA A 162 -3.15 25.37 14.00
N PRO A 163 -2.74 24.21 13.43
CA PRO A 163 -3.69 23.23 12.89
C PRO A 163 -4.73 22.73 13.92
N LEU A 164 -4.40 22.72 15.22
CA LEU A 164 -5.35 22.35 16.29
C LEU A 164 -6.34 23.46 16.65
N GLY A 165 -6.25 24.64 16.04
CA GLY A 165 -7.07 25.81 16.36
C GLY A 165 -8.60 25.58 16.24
N ARG A 166 -9.03 24.70 15.31
CA ARG A 166 -10.44 24.32 15.17
C ARG A 166 -11.01 23.59 16.39
N LEU A 167 -10.18 22.92 17.18
CA LEU A 167 -10.61 22.27 18.43
C LEU A 167 -11.09 23.31 19.45
N ARG A 168 -10.50 24.54 19.43
CA ARG A 168 -10.95 25.65 20.28
C ARG A 168 -12.32 26.17 19.88
N GLU A 169 -12.62 26.22 18.58
CA GLU A 169 -13.92 26.63 18.07
C GLU A 169 -15.02 25.63 18.50
N ALA A 170 -14.67 24.34 18.52
CA ALA A 170 -15.55 23.27 18.93
C ALA A 170 -15.71 23.18 20.47
N ARG A 171 -14.58 23.30 21.20
CA ARG A 171 -14.55 23.24 22.66
C ARG A 171 -13.36 24.03 23.20
N ALA A 172 -13.60 25.27 23.62
CA ALA A 172 -12.54 26.19 24.09
C ALA A 172 -11.70 25.63 25.26
N GLU A 173 -12.31 24.82 26.11
CA GLU A 173 -11.64 24.20 27.25
C GLU A 173 -10.62 23.11 26.84
N SER A 174 -10.88 22.38 25.76
CA SER A 174 -10.00 21.29 25.30
C SER A 174 -8.73 21.80 24.64
N PHE A 175 -8.78 22.98 24.04
CA PHE A 175 -7.61 23.64 23.45
C PHE A 175 -7.61 25.15 23.77
N PRO A 176 -7.18 25.54 24.99
CA PRO A 176 -7.11 26.97 25.39
C PRO A 176 -6.14 27.77 24.51
N ALA A 177 -6.15 29.09 24.70
CA ALA A 177 -5.19 29.97 24.02
C ALA A 177 -3.74 29.56 24.37
N PRO A 178 -2.78 29.58 23.42
CA PRO A 178 -1.38 29.33 23.71
C PRO A 178 -0.85 30.31 24.77
N LEU A 179 -0.03 29.78 25.66
CA LEU A 179 0.65 30.52 26.69
C LEU A 179 1.90 31.14 26.08
N ILE A 180 2.09 32.43 26.26
CA ILE A 180 3.24 33.15 25.71
C ILE A 180 4.19 33.59 26.86
N THR A 181 3.65 33.83 28.06
CA THR A 181 4.44 34.32 29.16
C THR A 181 4.76 33.20 30.15
N GLU A 182 5.89 33.33 30.82
CA GLU A 182 6.34 32.39 31.85
C GLU A 182 5.39 32.33 33.05
N ARG A 183 4.78 33.44 33.42
CA ARG A 183 3.79 33.52 34.51
C ARG A 183 2.52 32.72 34.17
N ASP A 184 2.08 32.74 32.93
CA ASP A 184 0.92 31.97 32.49
C ASP A 184 1.22 30.47 32.52
N LEU A 185 2.47 30.09 32.13
CA LEU A 185 2.96 28.75 32.28
C LEU A 185 2.98 28.28 33.74
N GLU A 186 3.53 29.04 34.68
CA GLU A 186 3.54 28.69 36.10
C GLU A 186 2.12 28.45 36.65
N ASN A 187 1.15 29.29 36.26
CA ASN A 187 -0.23 29.14 36.68
C ASN A 187 -0.84 27.82 36.17
N VAL A 188 -0.55 27.47 34.90
CA VAL A 188 -0.98 26.20 34.32
C VAL A 188 -0.29 25.01 34.97
N LEU A 189 1.00 25.11 35.30
CA LEU A 189 1.73 24.08 36.03
C LEU A 189 1.15 23.81 37.41
N ASP A 190 0.77 24.86 38.15
CA ASP A 190 0.08 24.73 39.46
C ASP A 190 -1.28 24.02 39.29
N ASP A 191 -2.02 24.29 38.20
CA ASP A 191 -3.29 23.62 37.89
C ASP A 191 -3.08 22.16 37.51
N LEU A 192 -2.06 21.83 36.69
CA LEU A 192 -1.72 20.46 36.32
C LEU A 192 -1.28 19.61 37.55
N LEU A 193 -0.55 20.18 38.46
CA LEU A 193 -0.15 19.51 39.72
C LEU A 193 -1.38 19.18 40.59
N ARG A 194 -2.31 20.13 40.73
CA ARG A 194 -3.59 19.88 41.43
C ARG A 194 -4.42 18.81 40.76
N HIS A 195 -4.49 18.84 39.43
CA HIS A 195 -5.19 17.83 38.62
C HIS A 195 -4.56 16.43 38.83
N ALA A 196 -3.25 16.29 38.75
CA ALA A 196 -2.55 15.04 38.98
C ALA A 196 -2.80 14.49 40.39
N SER A 197 -2.88 15.37 41.41
CA SER A 197 -3.21 14.98 42.78
C SER A 197 -4.64 14.48 42.91
N ALA A 198 -5.62 15.21 42.33
CA ALA A 198 -7.02 14.80 42.33
C ALA A 198 -7.24 13.48 41.57
N THR A 199 -6.53 13.30 40.46
CA THR A 199 -6.56 12.04 39.69
C THR A 199 -5.97 10.89 40.49
N ALA A 200 -4.90 11.14 41.27
CA ALA A 200 -4.32 10.11 42.14
C ALA A 200 -5.30 9.67 43.25
N GLU A 201 -6.10 10.59 43.82
CA GLU A 201 -7.14 10.27 44.80
C GLU A 201 -8.28 9.43 44.18
N LEU A 202 -8.70 9.79 42.95
CA LEU A 202 -9.67 9.02 42.20
C LEU A 202 -9.17 7.59 41.95
N LEU A 203 -7.95 7.43 41.45
CA LEU A 203 -7.34 6.14 41.16
C LEU A 203 -7.16 5.28 42.43
N ALA A 204 -6.79 5.89 43.54
CA ALA A 204 -6.68 5.19 44.81
C ALA A 204 -8.06 4.66 45.30
N GLY A 205 -9.13 5.43 45.10
CA GLY A 205 -10.49 5.01 45.39
C GLY A 205 -10.97 3.84 44.57
N GLU A 206 -10.55 3.75 43.30
CA GLU A 206 -10.88 2.71 42.35
C GLU A 206 -9.92 1.51 42.35
N GLY A 207 -8.83 1.56 43.13
CA GLY A 207 -7.80 0.52 43.20
C GLY A 207 -6.93 0.42 41.95
N GLU A 208 -6.84 1.49 41.14
CA GLU A 208 -6.06 1.57 39.91
C GLU A 208 -4.77 2.39 40.08
N ARG A 209 -3.82 2.16 39.17
CA ARG A 209 -2.52 2.87 39.20
C ARG A 209 -2.45 3.98 38.15
N THR A 210 -3.18 3.81 37.02
CA THR A 210 -3.13 4.75 35.90
C THR A 210 -4.55 5.08 35.43
N LEU A 211 -4.72 6.27 34.85
CA LEU A 211 -6.00 6.70 34.29
C LEU A 211 -6.41 5.82 33.10
N SER A 212 -5.45 5.41 32.24
CA SER A 212 -5.70 4.45 31.17
C SER A 212 -6.20 3.11 31.70
N GLY A 213 -5.59 2.59 32.76
CA GLY A 213 -6.02 1.36 33.44
C GLY A 213 -7.44 1.45 33.98
N LEU A 214 -7.81 2.59 34.56
CA LEU A 214 -9.20 2.84 34.97
C LEU A 214 -10.15 2.81 33.77
N TRP A 215 -9.81 3.49 32.67
CA TRP A 215 -10.65 3.54 31.47
C TRP A 215 -10.78 2.17 30.77
N SER A 216 -9.82 1.29 30.91
CA SER A 216 -9.90 -0.08 30.33
C SER A 216 -11.05 -0.92 30.94
N ARG A 217 -11.52 -0.56 32.14
CA ARG A 217 -12.62 -1.25 32.83
C ARG A 217 -13.96 -0.53 32.74
N LEU A 218 -13.97 0.71 32.27
CA LEU A 218 -15.18 1.54 32.22
C LEU A 218 -15.80 1.56 30.82
N ALA A 219 -17.12 1.57 30.78
CA ALA A 219 -17.89 1.79 29.55
C ALA A 219 -17.91 3.27 29.12
N VAL A 220 -17.77 4.19 30.12
CA VAL A 220 -17.70 5.63 29.91
C VAL A 220 -16.49 6.18 30.67
N PRO A 221 -15.64 6.99 30.01
CA PRO A 221 -14.43 7.55 30.62
C PRO A 221 -14.76 8.41 31.84
N GLN A 222 -13.94 8.30 32.91
CA GLN A 222 -13.99 9.18 34.08
C GLN A 222 -12.66 9.92 34.22
N GLY A 223 -12.70 11.20 34.54
CA GLY A 223 -11.53 12.05 34.62
C GLY A 223 -11.16 12.67 33.26
N GLU A 224 -10.03 13.35 33.19
CA GLU A 224 -9.58 14.13 32.06
C GLU A 224 -8.08 13.88 31.86
N PHE A 225 -7.63 13.69 30.61
CA PHE A 225 -6.22 13.75 30.24
C PHE A 225 -5.84 15.21 29.95
N ARG A 226 -4.77 15.70 30.60
CA ARG A 226 -4.21 17.02 30.37
C ARG A 226 -2.82 16.90 29.78
N VAL A 227 -2.60 17.55 28.66
CA VAL A 227 -1.35 17.54 27.93
C VAL A 227 -0.73 18.92 27.98
N LEU A 228 0.53 19.00 28.32
CA LEU A 228 1.31 20.22 28.24
C LEU A 228 2.36 20.08 27.14
N VAL A 229 2.21 20.88 26.09
CA VAL A 229 3.19 20.97 25.00
C VAL A 229 4.06 22.19 25.24
N LEU A 230 5.35 21.98 25.43
CA LEU A 230 6.36 23.04 25.58
C LEU A 230 7.16 23.15 24.30
N LEU A 231 7.03 24.26 23.59
CA LEU A 231 7.82 24.54 22.39
C LEU A 231 9.06 25.37 22.76
N ASP A 232 10.13 25.20 22.00
CA ASP A 232 11.43 25.82 22.24
C ASP A 232 12.07 25.51 23.60
N TYR A 233 11.74 24.34 24.17
CA TYR A 233 12.37 23.86 25.41
C TYR A 233 13.89 23.67 25.20
N PRO A 234 14.77 24.02 26.16
CA PRO A 234 14.51 24.48 27.53
C PRO A 234 14.51 26.01 27.71
N SER A 235 14.41 26.79 26.64
CA SER A 235 14.44 28.24 26.73
C SER A 235 13.25 28.83 27.50
N SER A 236 13.49 29.95 28.17
CA SER A 236 12.46 30.75 28.86
C SER A 236 11.71 30.01 29.98
N LEU A 237 12.43 29.32 30.87
CA LEU A 237 11.86 28.66 32.05
C LEU A 237 12.48 29.20 33.32
N SER A 238 11.65 29.65 34.28
CA SER A 238 12.06 29.96 35.64
C SER A 238 12.48 28.73 36.46
N ASP A 239 13.19 28.93 37.54
CA ASP A 239 13.54 27.84 38.45
C ASP A 239 12.28 27.18 39.04
N ARG A 240 11.25 27.99 39.33
CA ARG A 240 9.97 27.50 39.80
C ARG A 240 9.28 26.61 38.75
N ALA A 241 9.21 27.04 37.52
CA ALA A 241 8.64 26.25 36.42
C ALA A 241 9.39 24.91 36.21
N ARG A 242 10.73 24.94 36.32
CA ARG A 242 11.56 23.72 36.26
C ARG A 242 11.27 22.75 37.39
N GLU A 243 11.09 23.22 38.62
CA GLU A 243 10.75 22.40 39.79
C GLU A 243 9.36 21.78 39.64
N GLN A 244 8.36 22.57 39.19
CA GLN A 244 7.00 22.10 38.93
C GLN A 244 6.96 21.04 37.82
N LEU A 245 7.73 21.23 36.74
CA LEU A 245 7.86 20.25 35.66
C LEU A 245 8.50 18.94 36.13
N ARG A 246 9.53 19.01 36.97
CA ARG A 246 10.11 17.79 37.57
C ARG A 246 9.09 17.04 38.44
N ALA A 247 8.30 17.76 39.21
CA ALA A 247 7.25 17.16 40.03
C ALA A 247 6.20 16.46 39.19
N LEU A 248 5.75 17.05 38.08
CA LEU A 248 4.83 16.42 37.13
C LEU A 248 5.44 15.18 36.48
N ALA A 249 6.68 15.25 35.99
CA ALA A 249 7.38 14.13 35.36
C ALA A 249 7.61 12.95 36.31
N SER A 250 7.65 13.21 37.62
CA SER A 250 7.81 12.18 38.66
C SER A 250 6.52 11.43 39.00
N SER A 251 5.40 11.76 38.36
CA SER A 251 4.07 11.20 38.68
C SER A 251 3.36 10.65 37.41
N PRO A 252 3.92 9.65 36.72
CA PRO A 252 3.35 9.12 35.47
C PRO A 252 1.98 8.46 35.67
N GLY A 253 1.16 8.44 34.61
CA GLY A 253 -0.12 7.75 34.59
C GLY A 253 -1.30 8.43 35.32
N ARG A 254 -1.08 9.64 35.89
CA ARG A 254 -2.09 10.42 36.65
C ARG A 254 -2.86 11.41 35.78
N GLY A 255 -3.08 11.08 34.51
CA GLY A 255 -3.86 11.92 33.58
C GLY A 255 -3.13 13.19 33.14
N VAL A 256 -1.81 13.32 33.36
CA VAL A 256 -1.00 14.43 32.84
C VAL A 256 0.15 13.88 32.00
N CYS A 257 0.33 14.46 30.80
CA CYS A 257 1.41 14.13 29.88
C CYS A 257 2.15 15.41 29.48
N VAL A 258 3.49 15.38 29.50
CA VAL A 258 4.35 16.50 29.07
C VAL A 258 5.05 16.15 27.76
N ILE A 259 4.89 16.97 26.72
CA ILE A 259 5.59 16.91 25.45
C ILE A 259 6.48 18.14 25.36
N ALA A 260 7.78 17.99 25.65
CA ALA A 260 8.73 19.07 25.55
C ALA A 260 9.52 18.96 24.25
N ALA A 261 9.52 20.00 23.42
CA ALA A 261 10.13 20.02 22.10
C ALA A 261 11.02 21.24 21.90
N GLY A 262 12.21 21.05 21.35
CA GLY A 262 13.10 22.16 21.06
C GLY A 262 14.44 21.78 20.46
N GLN A 263 15.31 22.77 20.29
CA GLN A 263 16.67 22.57 19.84
C GLN A 263 17.54 22.22 21.04
N GLY A 264 18.14 21.02 21.04
CA GLY A 264 19.05 20.55 22.07
C GLY A 264 20.49 20.46 21.56
N PRO A 265 21.51 20.65 22.43
CA PRO A 265 22.88 20.39 22.07
C PRO A 265 23.10 18.89 21.81
N GLU A 266 23.99 18.55 20.89
CA GLU A 266 24.37 17.15 20.58
C GLU A 266 24.96 16.40 21.81
N ALA A 267 25.43 17.12 22.78
CA ALA A 267 25.79 16.66 24.11
C ALA A 267 25.73 17.87 25.04
N ALA A 268 24.79 17.93 25.95
CA ALA A 268 25.01 18.70 27.15
C ALA A 268 25.90 17.84 28.06
N PRO A 269 27.19 18.16 28.23
CA PRO A 269 27.96 17.60 29.31
C PRO A 269 27.43 18.24 30.61
N ASP A 270 26.99 17.40 31.53
CA ASP A 270 26.81 17.71 32.94
C ASP A 270 26.05 19.02 33.23
N GLY A 271 24.73 19.06 33.12
CA GLY A 271 24.09 20.23 33.66
C GLY A 271 22.59 20.32 33.44
N GLU A 272 21.89 20.20 34.52
CA GLU A 272 20.66 20.93 34.89
C GLU A 272 19.45 20.94 33.89
N ASP A 273 19.34 20.01 32.96
CA ASP A 273 18.07 19.87 32.25
C ASP A 273 17.01 19.26 33.19
N ALA A 274 16.01 20.07 33.56
CA ALA A 274 14.98 19.68 34.50
C ALA A 274 14.23 18.39 34.12
N LEU A 275 14.15 18.06 32.81
CA LEU A 275 13.37 16.95 32.28
C LEU A 275 14.24 15.82 31.72
N ALA A 276 15.55 16.02 31.55
CA ALA A 276 16.46 14.98 31.11
C ALA A 276 16.47 13.81 32.11
N GLY A 277 16.25 12.61 31.60
CA GLY A 277 16.14 11.40 32.41
C GLY A 277 14.83 11.21 33.18
N ALA A 278 13.98 12.26 33.28
CA ALA A 278 12.62 12.16 33.81
C ALA A 278 11.58 11.82 32.75
N LEU A 279 11.77 12.30 31.50
CA LEU A 279 10.94 12.01 30.34
C LEU A 279 11.62 10.99 29.41
N THR A 280 10.83 10.40 28.54
CA THR A 280 11.38 9.58 27.45
C THR A 280 12.10 10.45 26.44
N GLU A 281 13.41 10.27 26.27
CA GLU A 281 14.24 11.07 25.38
C GLU A 281 14.07 10.61 23.92
N VAL A 282 13.71 11.54 23.03
CA VAL A 282 13.60 11.35 21.59
C VAL A 282 14.45 12.40 20.88
N ARG A 283 15.31 11.97 19.96
CA ARG A 283 16.05 12.87 19.06
C ARG A 283 15.48 12.73 17.67
N VAL A 284 15.23 13.84 17.02
CA VAL A 284 14.68 13.86 15.67
C VAL A 284 15.40 14.88 14.80
N ASP A 285 15.73 14.46 13.58
CA ASP A 285 16.21 15.31 12.49
C ASP A 285 15.38 15.00 11.24
N ARG A 286 15.69 15.62 10.11
CA ARG A 286 14.89 15.47 8.88
C ARG A 286 14.76 14.03 8.40
N ASP A 287 15.80 13.22 8.58
CA ASP A 287 15.92 11.86 8.05
C ASP A 287 16.05 10.77 9.13
N ARG A 288 16.10 11.16 10.39
CA ARG A 288 16.32 10.23 11.51
C ARG A 288 15.50 10.59 12.75
N VAL A 289 14.98 9.56 13.38
CA VAL A 289 14.43 9.62 14.73
C VAL A 289 15.11 8.57 15.61
N ALA A 290 15.44 8.93 16.83
CA ALA A 290 16.03 8.01 17.79
C ALA A 290 15.35 8.15 19.15
N ILE A 291 15.05 7.02 19.80
CA ILE A 291 14.48 6.96 21.15
C ILE A 291 15.46 6.29 22.09
N ARG A 292 15.57 6.79 23.31
CA ARG A 292 16.39 6.20 24.35
C ARG A 292 15.58 5.21 25.18
N ALA A 293 15.96 3.94 25.15
CA ALA A 293 15.33 2.86 25.91
C ALA A 293 16.39 1.97 26.56
N GLY A 294 16.29 1.77 27.88
CA GLY A 294 17.24 0.93 28.62
C GLY A 294 18.72 1.37 28.49
N GLY A 295 18.96 2.67 28.37
CA GLY A 295 20.30 3.22 28.19
C GLY A 295 20.89 3.11 26.77
N ARG A 296 20.14 2.60 25.80
CA ARG A 296 20.53 2.48 24.38
C ARG A 296 19.62 3.31 23.50
N TRP A 297 20.13 3.71 22.34
CA TRP A 297 19.36 4.42 21.31
C TRP A 297 18.87 3.44 20.25
N ALA A 298 17.55 3.42 20.03
CA ALA A 298 16.94 2.79 18.86
C ALA A 298 16.72 3.86 17.80
N VAL A 299 17.20 3.64 16.57
CA VAL A 299 17.22 4.64 15.48
C VAL A 299 16.38 4.15 14.33
N GLY A 300 15.58 5.04 13.74
CA GLY A 300 14.73 4.74 12.60
C GLY A 300 14.47 5.98 11.72
N ALA A 301 13.62 5.84 10.72
CA ALA A 301 13.08 6.93 9.92
C ALA A 301 11.98 7.67 10.72
N PRO A 302 11.91 9.00 10.70
CA PRO A 302 10.90 9.77 11.43
C PRO A 302 9.51 9.59 10.81
N LEU A 303 8.48 9.79 11.63
CA LEU A 303 7.12 9.92 11.16
C LEU A 303 6.98 11.23 10.37
N VAL A 304 6.50 11.14 9.14
CA VAL A 304 6.16 12.32 8.34
C VAL A 304 4.74 12.75 8.73
N VAL A 305 4.59 14.03 9.07
CA VAL A 305 3.27 14.61 9.41
C VAL A 305 2.58 15.02 8.11
N ASP A 306 1.48 14.33 7.79
CA ASP A 306 0.63 14.70 6.67
C ASP A 306 -0.38 15.78 7.10
N PRO A 307 -0.34 17.00 6.51
CA PRO A 307 -1.30 18.05 6.82
C PRO A 307 -2.76 17.68 6.55
N ALA A 308 -3.01 16.82 5.55
CA ALA A 308 -4.36 16.34 5.25
C ALA A 308 -4.89 15.44 6.35
N HIS A 309 -4.06 14.51 6.86
CA HIS A 309 -4.38 13.67 8.01
C HIS A 309 -4.67 14.51 9.27
N VAL A 310 -3.81 15.47 9.58
CA VAL A 310 -4.02 16.41 10.70
C VAL A 310 -5.37 17.12 10.58
N GLY A 311 -5.68 17.65 9.39
CA GLY A 311 -6.95 18.31 9.11
C GLY A 311 -8.17 17.39 9.30
N ALA A 312 -8.06 16.14 8.87
CA ALA A 312 -9.12 15.14 9.01
C ALA A 312 -9.38 14.79 10.48
N VAL A 313 -8.32 14.47 11.24
CA VAL A 313 -8.42 14.14 12.68
C VAL A 313 -9.03 15.29 13.49
N VAL A 314 -8.53 16.51 13.30
CA VAL A 314 -9.02 17.71 14.00
C VAL A 314 -10.48 17.99 13.65
N SER A 315 -10.88 17.83 12.38
CA SER A 315 -12.26 18.03 11.95
C SER A 315 -13.21 16.97 12.52
N ALA A 316 -12.76 15.70 12.57
CA ALA A 316 -13.52 14.61 13.15
C ALA A 316 -13.72 14.80 14.66
N ALA A 317 -12.65 15.14 15.39
CA ALA A 317 -12.71 15.40 16.83
C ALA A 317 -13.58 16.63 17.16
N ALA A 318 -13.49 17.70 16.37
CA ALA A 318 -14.34 18.88 16.53
C ALA A 318 -15.82 18.58 16.29
N ALA A 319 -16.13 17.73 15.30
CA ALA A 319 -17.51 17.31 15.02
C ALA A 319 -18.10 16.47 16.16
N SER A 320 -17.31 15.52 16.70
CA SER A 320 -17.76 14.62 17.79
C SER A 320 -17.97 15.33 19.14
N SER A 321 -17.34 16.49 19.37
CA SER A 321 -17.42 17.21 20.65
C SER A 321 -18.81 17.78 20.97
N ASN A 322 -19.67 17.93 19.97
CA ASN A 322 -21.04 18.45 20.10
C ASN A 322 -22.12 17.35 20.10
N GLU A 323 -21.73 16.07 20.14
CA GLU A 323 -22.70 14.97 20.06
C GLU A 323 -23.29 14.63 21.44
N VAL A 324 -24.60 14.55 21.48
CA VAL A 324 -25.34 13.97 22.59
C VAL A 324 -25.11 12.45 22.55
N GLU A 325 -24.71 11.83 23.64
CA GLU A 325 -24.59 10.37 23.71
C GLU A 325 -25.97 9.74 23.52
N GLY A 326 -26.12 8.92 22.49
CA GLY A 326 -27.34 8.16 22.20
C GLY A 326 -27.24 6.74 22.74
N PRO A 327 -28.38 6.01 22.73
CA PRO A 327 -28.39 4.61 23.10
C PRO A 327 -27.54 3.78 22.14
N THR A 328 -26.74 2.85 22.66
CA THR A 328 -25.93 1.91 21.92
C THR A 328 -26.53 0.51 21.98
N TYR A 329 -26.82 -0.08 20.85
CA TYR A 329 -27.35 -1.42 20.70
C TYR A 329 -26.37 -2.33 20.01
N PRO A 330 -25.88 -3.42 20.62
CA PRO A 330 -24.95 -4.34 19.95
C PRO A 330 -25.62 -5.00 18.74
N LEU A 331 -24.88 -5.18 17.63
CA LEU A 331 -25.37 -5.83 16.42
C LEU A 331 -25.86 -7.27 16.70
N SER A 332 -25.23 -7.97 17.64
CA SER A 332 -25.62 -9.33 18.07
C SER A 332 -27.08 -9.46 18.50
N GLU A 333 -27.70 -8.41 19.10
CA GLU A 333 -29.11 -8.43 19.52
C GLU A 333 -30.08 -8.56 18.34
N PHE A 334 -29.68 -8.12 17.16
CA PHE A 334 -30.55 -8.03 15.97
C PHE A 334 -30.37 -9.18 14.99
N ILE A 335 -29.20 -9.81 14.94
CA ILE A 335 -28.92 -10.84 13.96
C ILE A 335 -28.95 -12.26 14.53
N GLU A 336 -28.63 -12.48 15.82
CA GLU A 336 -28.67 -13.80 16.47
C GLU A 336 -29.99 -14.11 17.18
N GLY A 337 -31.00 -13.28 17.00
CA GLY A 337 -32.28 -13.31 17.74
C GLY A 337 -33.25 -14.48 17.45
N GLY A 338 -32.75 -15.64 16.97
CA GLY A 338 -33.53 -16.86 16.84
C GLY A 338 -33.51 -17.55 15.47
N GLU A 339 -32.92 -16.99 14.44
CA GLU A 339 -32.76 -17.65 13.15
C GLU A 339 -31.32 -18.20 13.00
N PRO A 340 -31.16 -19.45 12.50
CA PRO A 340 -29.84 -19.99 12.20
C PRO A 340 -29.14 -19.18 11.11
N MET A 341 -27.81 -19.15 11.15
CA MET A 341 -27.00 -18.58 10.10
C MET A 341 -27.31 -19.26 8.75
N TRP A 342 -27.43 -18.45 7.67
CA TRP A 342 -27.70 -18.89 6.30
C TRP A 342 -29.02 -19.65 6.09
N SER A 343 -30.04 -19.28 6.86
CA SER A 343 -31.35 -19.93 6.81
C SER A 343 -32.33 -19.29 5.81
N ARG A 344 -32.03 -18.08 5.31
CA ARG A 344 -32.93 -17.36 4.41
C ARG A 344 -32.58 -17.55 2.94
N SER A 345 -33.62 -17.63 2.09
CA SER A 345 -33.48 -17.56 0.64
C SER A 345 -33.60 -16.11 0.14
N SER A 346 -32.78 -15.78 -0.83
CA SER A 346 -32.82 -14.46 -1.50
C SER A 346 -33.83 -14.37 -2.65
N ALA A 347 -34.63 -15.42 -2.86
CA ALA A 347 -35.60 -15.44 -3.97
C ALA A 347 -36.54 -14.23 -3.95
N ASP A 348 -37.04 -13.84 -2.78
CA ASP A 348 -37.98 -12.73 -2.59
C ASP A 348 -37.31 -11.38 -2.29
N GLY A 349 -35.97 -11.33 -2.29
CA GLY A 349 -35.19 -10.16 -1.97
C GLY A 349 -34.28 -10.36 -0.76
N LEU A 350 -33.68 -9.27 -0.31
CA LEU A 350 -32.77 -9.23 0.85
C LEU A 350 -33.39 -8.33 1.93
N SER A 351 -33.35 -8.75 3.17
CA SER A 351 -33.78 -7.93 4.31
C SER A 351 -32.94 -8.24 5.55
N ALA A 352 -32.63 -7.21 6.31
CA ALA A 352 -31.93 -7.35 7.58
C ALA A 352 -32.34 -6.26 8.57
N VAL A 353 -32.29 -6.60 9.83
CA VAL A 353 -32.44 -5.64 10.95
C VAL A 353 -31.07 -5.02 11.22
N ILE A 354 -31.00 -3.71 11.20
CA ILE A 354 -29.76 -2.93 11.38
C ILE A 354 -29.83 -1.99 12.59
N GLY A 355 -30.79 -2.17 13.46
CA GLY A 355 -30.98 -1.32 14.63
C GLY A 355 -32.41 -1.33 15.15
N ARG A 356 -32.77 -0.28 15.87
CA ARG A 356 -34.07 -0.15 16.56
C ARG A 356 -34.70 1.23 16.33
N THR A 357 -35.99 1.25 16.12
CA THR A 357 -36.86 2.44 16.24
C THR A 357 -37.36 2.61 17.65
N ARG A 358 -38.26 3.55 17.94
CA ARG A 358 -38.86 3.72 19.28
C ARG A 358 -39.62 2.49 19.78
N GLY A 359 -40.16 1.64 18.91
CA GLY A 359 -40.97 0.48 19.29
C GLY A 359 -40.63 -0.80 18.54
N ASP A 360 -39.99 -0.70 17.36
CA ASP A 360 -39.83 -1.80 16.42
C ASP A 360 -38.38 -1.93 15.95
N ALA A 361 -38.08 -3.02 15.24
CA ALA A 361 -36.80 -3.22 14.58
C ALA A 361 -36.66 -2.25 13.39
N LEU A 362 -35.46 -1.63 13.25
CA LEU A 362 -35.10 -0.87 12.07
C LEU A 362 -34.61 -1.84 10.99
N THR A 363 -35.48 -2.09 10.00
CA THR A 363 -35.25 -3.10 8.98
C THR A 363 -34.98 -2.43 7.63
N ILE A 364 -33.89 -2.83 6.95
CA ILE A 364 -33.66 -2.51 5.55
C ILE A 364 -34.18 -3.60 4.62
N ARG A 365 -34.57 -3.20 3.41
CA ARG A 365 -35.03 -4.12 2.37
C ARG A 365 -34.42 -3.75 1.02
N LEU A 366 -34.02 -4.78 0.27
CA LEU A 366 -33.62 -4.67 -1.14
C LEU A 366 -34.40 -5.73 -1.94
N SER A 367 -35.34 -5.28 -2.74
CA SER A 367 -36.27 -6.17 -3.45
C SER A 367 -36.55 -5.72 -4.86
N SER A 368 -36.71 -6.69 -5.74
CA SER A 368 -37.17 -6.48 -7.13
C SER A 368 -38.70 -6.46 -7.22
N GLN A 369 -39.41 -6.99 -6.19
CA GLN A 369 -40.84 -7.17 -6.18
C GLN A 369 -41.59 -5.85 -5.86
N ASN A 370 -42.89 -5.85 -5.87
CA ASN A 370 -43.71 -4.66 -5.61
C ASN A 370 -44.02 -4.53 -4.11
N PRO A 371 -43.71 -3.44 -3.39
CA PRO A 371 -43.02 -2.25 -3.92
C PRO A 371 -41.53 -2.53 -4.20
N ALA A 372 -41.04 -2.04 -5.34
CA ALA A 372 -39.64 -2.27 -5.71
C ALA A 372 -38.72 -1.34 -4.94
N MET A 373 -37.76 -1.93 -4.26
CA MET A 373 -36.67 -1.24 -3.54
C MET A 373 -35.32 -1.83 -3.98
N PRO A 374 -34.93 -1.67 -5.25
CA PRO A 374 -33.76 -2.36 -5.77
C PRO A 374 -32.46 -1.81 -5.20
N ASN A 375 -32.39 -0.52 -4.89
CA ASN A 375 -31.18 0.16 -4.52
C ASN A 375 -31.40 1.06 -3.28
N MET A 376 -30.31 1.30 -2.56
CA MET A 376 -30.28 2.14 -1.35
C MET A 376 -29.22 3.23 -1.48
N LEU A 377 -29.59 4.44 -1.10
CA LEU A 377 -28.70 5.57 -0.95
C LEU A 377 -28.46 5.83 0.53
N VAL A 378 -27.20 5.95 0.95
CA VAL A 378 -26.79 6.14 2.33
C VAL A 378 -26.05 7.47 2.46
N GLY A 379 -26.46 8.32 3.41
CA GLY A 379 -25.78 9.58 3.68
C GLY A 379 -25.42 9.76 5.14
N GLY A 380 -24.46 10.64 5.39
CA GLY A 380 -24.07 10.98 6.76
C GLY A 380 -22.81 11.82 6.82
N ALA A 381 -22.79 12.84 7.68
CA ALA A 381 -21.59 13.65 7.87
C ALA A 381 -20.45 12.83 8.49
N VAL A 382 -19.22 13.37 8.39
CA VAL A 382 -18.01 12.77 8.99
C VAL A 382 -18.25 12.51 10.48
N GLY A 383 -17.89 11.33 10.96
CA GLY A 383 -17.98 10.96 12.37
C GLY A 383 -19.37 10.47 12.83
N GLN A 384 -20.42 10.57 12.01
CA GLN A 384 -21.80 10.21 12.42
C GLN A 384 -22.08 8.70 12.44
N GLY A 385 -21.12 7.85 12.04
CA GLY A 385 -21.27 6.39 12.11
C GLY A 385 -21.60 5.72 10.79
N LYS A 386 -21.34 6.38 9.62
CA LYS A 386 -21.61 5.83 8.28
C LYS A 386 -20.89 4.49 8.05
N SER A 387 -19.60 4.40 8.37
CA SER A 387 -18.83 3.15 8.23
C SER A 387 -19.42 2.03 9.10
N ASN A 388 -19.79 2.31 10.36
CA ASN A 388 -20.45 1.33 11.22
C ASN A 388 -21.78 0.85 10.61
N LEU A 389 -22.60 1.76 10.09
CA LEU A 389 -23.85 1.42 9.42
C LEU A 389 -23.63 0.51 8.20
N LEU A 390 -22.59 0.76 7.40
CA LEU A 390 -22.25 -0.13 6.29
C LEU A 390 -21.80 -1.52 6.78
N LEU A 391 -21.06 -1.60 7.89
CA LEU A 391 -20.73 -2.88 8.54
C LEU A 391 -21.97 -3.60 9.03
N ASP A 392 -22.92 -2.90 9.68
CA ASP A 392 -24.19 -3.48 10.11
C ASP A 392 -24.95 -4.09 8.93
N ILE A 393 -25.04 -3.38 7.80
CA ILE A 393 -25.68 -3.86 6.57
C ILE A 393 -24.99 -5.12 6.04
N VAL A 394 -23.66 -5.09 5.90
CA VAL A 394 -22.89 -6.20 5.34
C VAL A 394 -23.00 -7.44 6.23
N TYR A 395 -22.74 -7.32 7.54
CA TYR A 395 -22.75 -8.48 8.45
C TYR A 395 -24.15 -9.02 8.68
N ALA A 396 -25.18 -8.18 8.80
CA ALA A 396 -26.55 -8.64 8.99
C ALA A 396 -27.06 -9.41 7.76
N LEU A 397 -26.80 -8.91 6.54
CA LEU A 397 -27.16 -9.63 5.33
C LEU A 397 -26.33 -10.91 5.17
N ALA A 398 -25.02 -10.88 5.43
CA ALA A 398 -24.15 -12.04 5.33
C ALA A 398 -24.52 -13.14 6.36
N TYR A 399 -25.06 -12.79 7.52
CA TYR A 399 -25.55 -13.77 8.49
C TYR A 399 -26.79 -14.51 8.00
N HIS A 400 -27.76 -13.78 7.43
CA HIS A 400 -29.02 -14.37 7.06
C HIS A 400 -28.97 -15.17 5.76
N TYR A 401 -28.18 -14.73 4.80
CA TYR A 401 -28.09 -15.33 3.44
C TYR A 401 -26.73 -15.99 3.24
N GLY A 402 -26.70 -17.24 2.82
CA GLY A 402 -25.44 -17.91 2.53
C GLY A 402 -24.75 -17.41 1.25
N PRO A 403 -23.47 -17.78 1.01
CA PRO A 403 -22.71 -17.35 -0.18
C PRO A 403 -23.35 -17.78 -1.51
N ASP A 404 -24.18 -18.82 -1.51
CA ASP A 404 -24.93 -19.28 -2.69
C ASP A 404 -26.22 -18.45 -2.95
N GLU A 405 -26.65 -17.68 -1.96
CA GLU A 405 -27.80 -16.77 -2.04
C GLU A 405 -27.38 -15.31 -2.23
N LEU A 406 -26.21 -14.91 -1.73
CA LEU A 406 -25.73 -13.53 -1.73
C LEU A 406 -24.22 -13.46 -2.00
N ARG A 407 -23.84 -12.66 -3.00
CA ARG A 407 -22.45 -12.27 -3.28
C ARG A 407 -22.31 -10.77 -3.15
N MET A 408 -21.13 -10.32 -2.75
CA MET A 408 -20.87 -8.91 -2.47
C MET A 408 -19.63 -8.39 -3.20
N LEU A 409 -19.73 -7.17 -3.75
CA LEU A 409 -18.60 -6.34 -4.15
C LEU A 409 -18.52 -5.18 -3.18
N LEU A 410 -17.41 -5.07 -2.48
CA LEU A 410 -17.19 -4.11 -1.38
C LEU A 410 -16.14 -3.09 -1.81
N LEU A 411 -16.54 -1.85 -2.04
CA LEU A 411 -15.72 -0.80 -2.63
C LEU A 411 -15.55 0.35 -1.64
N ASP A 412 -14.31 0.68 -1.32
CA ASP A 412 -13.96 1.86 -0.53
C ASP A 412 -13.14 2.81 -1.39
N PHE A 413 -13.66 4.03 -1.63
CA PHE A 413 -13.02 5.05 -2.44
C PHE A 413 -12.22 6.06 -1.60
N LYS A 414 -12.01 5.79 -0.31
CA LYS A 414 -11.28 6.68 0.56
C LYS A 414 -10.00 5.98 1.07
N GLU A 415 -9.92 5.63 2.31
CA GLU A 415 -8.67 5.13 2.94
C GLU A 415 -8.60 3.59 3.05
N GLY A 416 -9.61 2.88 2.58
CA GLY A 416 -9.61 1.41 2.49
C GLY A 416 -9.60 0.65 3.81
N VAL A 417 -9.60 1.36 4.95
CA VAL A 417 -9.37 0.78 6.28
C VAL A 417 -10.53 -0.11 6.71
N GLU A 418 -11.76 0.32 6.42
CA GLU A 418 -12.96 -0.32 6.96
C GLU A 418 -13.27 -1.66 6.28
N PHE A 419 -13.06 -1.78 4.97
CA PHE A 419 -13.39 -2.98 4.21
C PHE A 419 -12.25 -4.00 4.14
N ARG A 420 -11.02 -3.63 4.57
CA ARG A 420 -9.89 -4.56 4.64
C ARG A 420 -10.19 -5.82 5.48
N ARG A 421 -11.01 -5.69 6.51
CA ARG A 421 -11.43 -6.81 7.36
C ARG A 421 -12.14 -7.94 6.62
N PHE A 422 -12.76 -7.67 5.47
CA PHE A 422 -13.45 -8.67 4.67
C PHE A 422 -12.51 -9.49 3.77
N ALA A 423 -11.30 -9.05 3.60
CA ALA A 423 -10.24 -9.78 2.89
C ALA A 423 -9.62 -10.85 3.78
N ALA A 424 -8.81 -11.73 3.19
CA ALA A 424 -8.03 -12.70 3.94
C ALA A 424 -7.07 -11.99 4.92
N ASN A 425 -6.89 -12.57 6.10
CA ASN A 425 -5.86 -12.15 7.05
C ASN A 425 -4.45 -12.55 6.54
N ASP A 426 -3.40 -12.20 7.29
CA ASP A 426 -2.01 -12.49 6.93
C ASP A 426 -1.70 -14.00 6.81
N GLU A 427 -2.53 -14.86 7.40
CA GLU A 427 -2.45 -16.31 7.29
C GLU A 427 -3.22 -16.87 6.07
N GLY A 428 -3.81 -16.02 5.25
CA GLY A 428 -4.61 -16.40 4.10
C GLY A 428 -5.95 -17.04 4.47
N ARG A 429 -6.54 -16.67 5.62
CA ARG A 429 -7.80 -17.19 6.18
C ARG A 429 -8.73 -16.08 6.62
N ASP A 430 -9.88 -16.46 7.13
CA ASP A 430 -10.86 -15.61 7.83
C ASP A 430 -11.46 -14.49 6.97
N TRP A 431 -11.51 -14.66 5.64
CA TRP A 431 -12.22 -13.71 4.78
C TRP A 431 -13.74 -13.87 4.89
N LEU A 432 -14.48 -12.85 4.47
CA LEU A 432 -15.93 -12.95 4.37
C LEU A 432 -16.32 -13.82 3.13
N PRO A 433 -16.95 -15.01 3.29
CA PRO A 433 -17.25 -15.91 2.18
C PRO A 433 -18.15 -15.33 1.08
N HIS A 434 -18.91 -14.28 1.39
CA HIS A 434 -19.79 -13.56 0.47
C HIS A 434 -19.05 -12.59 -0.42
N ALA A 435 -17.88 -12.09 0.03
CA ALA A 435 -17.11 -11.13 -0.72
C ALA A 435 -16.48 -11.78 -1.95
N ARG A 436 -16.79 -11.27 -3.13
CA ARG A 436 -16.11 -11.60 -4.38
C ARG A 436 -14.97 -10.65 -4.66
N LEU A 437 -15.18 -9.37 -4.32
CA LEU A 437 -14.21 -8.29 -4.46
C LEU A 437 -14.20 -7.44 -3.20
N VAL A 438 -13.01 -7.12 -2.73
CA VAL A 438 -12.74 -6.09 -1.72
C VAL A 438 -11.78 -5.10 -2.33
N ALA A 439 -12.22 -3.89 -2.57
CA ALA A 439 -11.41 -2.83 -3.15
C ALA A 439 -11.06 -1.82 -2.07
N LEU A 440 -9.76 -1.66 -1.84
CA LEU A 440 -9.17 -0.77 -0.85
C LEU A 440 -8.63 0.46 -1.58
N GLU A 441 -8.93 1.66 -1.09
CA GLU A 441 -8.45 2.91 -1.69
C GLU A 441 -8.71 2.98 -3.20
N SER A 442 -9.95 2.75 -3.61
CA SER A 442 -10.34 2.67 -5.02
C SER A 442 -10.23 4.03 -5.72
N ASN A 443 -9.72 4.03 -6.94
CA ASN A 443 -9.73 5.20 -7.80
C ASN A 443 -10.86 5.18 -8.85
N ALA A 444 -11.06 6.30 -9.55
CA ALA A 444 -12.11 6.43 -10.56
C ALA A 444 -11.99 5.41 -11.70
N VAL A 445 -10.77 5.08 -12.13
CA VAL A 445 -10.50 4.10 -13.20
C VAL A 445 -10.93 2.70 -12.78
N PHE A 446 -10.57 2.28 -11.57
CA PHE A 446 -11.01 0.99 -11.03
C PHE A 446 -12.53 0.96 -10.86
N GLY A 447 -13.11 2.02 -10.28
CA GLY A 447 -14.55 2.10 -10.13
C GLY A 447 -15.29 2.03 -11.47
N ALA A 448 -14.80 2.70 -12.51
CA ALA A 448 -15.34 2.58 -13.86
C ALA A 448 -15.27 1.14 -14.40
N SER A 449 -14.16 0.42 -14.12
CA SER A 449 -14.03 -0.99 -14.50
C SER A 449 -15.03 -1.89 -13.76
N VAL A 450 -15.33 -1.62 -12.49
CA VAL A 450 -16.37 -2.33 -11.72
C VAL A 450 -17.76 -2.08 -12.34
N LEU A 451 -18.06 -0.84 -12.74
CA LEU A 451 -19.32 -0.53 -13.40
C LEU A 451 -19.44 -1.23 -14.77
N SER A 452 -18.34 -1.31 -15.53
CA SER A 452 -18.28 -2.08 -16.77
C SER A 452 -18.55 -3.57 -16.53
N TYR A 453 -17.89 -4.16 -15.53
CA TYR A 453 -18.12 -5.53 -15.10
C TYR A 453 -19.59 -5.78 -14.75
N LEU A 454 -20.24 -4.89 -13.99
CA LEU A 454 -21.65 -5.01 -13.63
C LEU A 454 -22.56 -4.94 -14.86
N THR A 455 -22.23 -4.13 -15.86
CA THR A 455 -22.97 -4.05 -17.12
C THR A 455 -22.89 -5.38 -17.89
N ASP A 456 -21.71 -6.01 -17.92
CA ASP A 456 -21.51 -7.32 -18.55
C ASP A 456 -22.19 -8.43 -17.76
N GLU A 457 -22.17 -8.41 -16.43
CA GLU A 457 -22.88 -9.34 -15.57
C GLU A 457 -24.41 -9.26 -15.77
N ILE A 458 -24.97 -8.05 -15.89
CA ILE A 458 -26.40 -7.88 -16.26
C ILE A 458 -26.71 -8.58 -17.57
N ARG A 459 -25.85 -8.41 -18.58
CA ARG A 459 -26.00 -9.02 -19.90
C ARG A 459 -25.88 -10.55 -19.84
N ALA A 460 -24.91 -11.07 -19.09
CA ALA A 460 -24.71 -12.49 -18.89
C ALA A 460 -25.94 -13.14 -18.21
N ARG A 461 -26.45 -12.52 -17.14
CA ARG A 461 -27.67 -12.99 -16.45
C ARG A 461 -28.89 -12.95 -17.34
N ALA A 462 -29.07 -11.88 -18.13
CA ALA A 462 -30.18 -11.77 -19.10
C ALA A 462 -30.14 -12.89 -20.16
N ASN A 463 -28.95 -13.31 -20.63
CA ASN A 463 -28.81 -14.46 -21.54
C ASN A 463 -29.20 -15.77 -20.83
N THR A 464 -28.76 -16.00 -19.59
CA THR A 464 -29.18 -17.17 -18.81
C THR A 464 -30.71 -17.23 -18.62
N PHE A 465 -31.34 -16.09 -18.33
CA PHE A 465 -32.79 -16.01 -18.19
C PHE A 465 -33.49 -16.32 -19.49
N LYS A 466 -32.97 -15.80 -20.60
CA LYS A 466 -33.50 -16.08 -21.94
C LYS A 466 -33.42 -17.57 -22.30
N GLU A 467 -32.30 -18.21 -22.00
CA GLU A 467 -32.11 -19.67 -22.21
C GLU A 467 -33.07 -20.47 -21.31
N ALA A 468 -33.37 -20.01 -20.11
CA ALA A 468 -34.36 -20.61 -19.21
C ALA A 468 -35.84 -20.26 -19.58
N GLY A 469 -36.06 -19.42 -20.59
CA GLY A 469 -37.39 -18.99 -21.03
C GLY A 469 -38.08 -18.01 -20.09
N VAL A 470 -37.33 -17.25 -19.29
CA VAL A 470 -37.85 -16.26 -18.33
C VAL A 470 -37.27 -14.87 -18.59
N GLY A 471 -37.90 -13.83 -18.05
CA GLY A 471 -37.52 -12.43 -18.29
C GLY A 471 -36.81 -11.74 -17.11
N SER A 472 -36.67 -12.41 -15.95
CA SER A 472 -36.10 -11.78 -14.76
C SER A 472 -35.51 -12.78 -13.78
N TYR A 473 -34.68 -12.27 -12.85
CA TYR A 473 -34.12 -13.04 -11.73
C TYR A 473 -35.23 -13.71 -10.90
N ASP A 474 -36.28 -12.98 -10.51
CA ASP A 474 -37.35 -13.52 -9.67
C ASP A 474 -38.09 -14.66 -10.38
N ALA A 475 -38.37 -14.53 -11.69
CA ALA A 475 -38.96 -15.60 -12.49
C ALA A 475 -38.00 -16.81 -12.62
N TYR A 476 -36.71 -16.58 -12.77
CA TYR A 476 -35.71 -17.65 -12.83
C TYR A 476 -35.64 -18.43 -11.51
N ARG A 477 -35.63 -17.72 -10.38
CA ARG A 477 -35.65 -18.33 -9.04
C ARG A 477 -36.96 -19.10 -8.78
N ALA A 478 -38.09 -18.54 -9.22
CA ALA A 478 -39.40 -19.20 -9.06
C ALA A 478 -39.50 -20.54 -9.83
N GLN A 479 -38.75 -20.73 -10.91
CA GLN A 479 -38.62 -22.00 -11.64
C GLN A 479 -37.60 -22.97 -11.01
N GLY A 480 -37.01 -22.63 -9.86
CA GLY A 480 -36.00 -23.45 -9.19
C GLY A 480 -34.56 -23.21 -9.65
N GLY A 481 -34.32 -22.19 -10.44
CA GLY A 481 -32.96 -21.77 -10.81
C GLY A 481 -32.15 -21.34 -9.60
N SER A 482 -30.88 -21.70 -9.56
CA SER A 482 -29.94 -21.29 -8.52
C SER A 482 -29.02 -20.19 -9.04
N MET A 483 -29.07 -19.01 -8.43
CA MET A 483 -28.20 -17.88 -8.73
C MET A 483 -28.20 -16.94 -7.52
N PRO A 484 -27.03 -16.51 -7.02
CA PRO A 484 -26.97 -15.54 -5.91
C PRO A 484 -27.36 -14.13 -6.38
N ARG A 485 -28.01 -13.36 -5.49
CA ARG A 485 -28.11 -11.92 -5.69
C ARG A 485 -26.71 -11.31 -5.56
N LEU A 486 -26.47 -10.23 -6.29
CA LEU A 486 -25.22 -9.48 -6.22
C LEU A 486 -25.46 -8.13 -5.56
N LEU A 487 -24.83 -7.89 -4.43
CA LEU A 487 -24.89 -6.64 -3.70
C LEU A 487 -23.57 -5.87 -3.91
N VAL A 488 -23.67 -4.64 -4.36
CA VAL A 488 -22.54 -3.72 -4.45
C VAL A 488 -22.66 -2.71 -3.33
N VAL A 489 -21.70 -2.67 -2.44
CA VAL A 489 -21.61 -1.66 -1.37
C VAL A 489 -20.43 -0.76 -1.70
N ALA A 490 -20.70 0.51 -1.96
CA ALA A 490 -19.68 1.48 -2.31
C ALA A 490 -19.71 2.64 -1.31
N ASP A 491 -18.61 2.79 -0.56
CA ASP A 491 -18.39 3.95 0.29
C ASP A 491 -17.67 5.06 -0.47
N GLU A 492 -18.06 6.31 -0.22
CA GLU A 492 -17.60 7.52 -0.90
C GLU A 492 -17.65 7.42 -2.45
N PHE A 493 -18.75 6.83 -2.97
CA PHE A 493 -18.91 6.56 -4.40
C PHE A 493 -18.84 7.81 -5.29
N GLN A 494 -19.03 9.01 -4.74
CA GLN A 494 -18.91 10.27 -5.46
C GLN A 494 -17.51 10.50 -6.06
N MET A 495 -16.48 9.90 -5.47
CA MET A 495 -15.11 9.96 -5.98
C MET A 495 -15.00 9.47 -7.44
N LEU A 496 -15.90 8.57 -7.86
CA LEU A 496 -16.02 8.12 -9.25
C LEU A 496 -16.27 9.25 -10.25
N PHE A 497 -16.78 10.38 -9.79
CA PHE A 497 -17.33 11.46 -10.62
C PHE A 497 -16.65 12.80 -10.39
N GLU A 498 -15.58 12.86 -9.57
CA GLU A 498 -14.82 14.10 -9.30
C GLU A 498 -14.06 14.58 -10.52
N GLY A 499 -13.58 13.67 -11.37
CA GLY A 499 -13.02 13.99 -12.67
C GLY A 499 -14.09 14.56 -13.60
N ASN A 500 -13.70 15.51 -14.45
CA ASN A 500 -14.58 16.05 -15.51
C ASN A 500 -14.13 15.51 -16.89
N ASP A 501 -13.66 14.26 -16.91
CA ASP A 501 -13.08 13.55 -18.03
C ASP A 501 -14.06 12.55 -18.69
N ASP A 502 -13.59 11.80 -19.65
CA ASP A 502 -14.37 10.75 -20.31
C ASP A 502 -14.65 9.58 -19.36
N VAL A 503 -13.75 9.29 -18.43
CA VAL A 503 -13.91 8.20 -17.44
C VAL A 503 -15.11 8.50 -16.54
N ALA A 504 -15.20 9.72 -15.99
CA ALA A 504 -16.33 10.12 -15.16
C ALA A 504 -17.65 10.11 -15.95
N ARG A 505 -17.63 10.56 -17.22
CA ARG A 505 -18.84 10.53 -18.09
C ARG A 505 -19.31 9.12 -18.42
N ASP A 506 -18.38 8.19 -18.66
CA ASP A 506 -18.68 6.78 -18.91
C ASP A 506 -19.19 6.11 -17.63
N ALA A 507 -18.58 6.40 -16.48
CA ALA A 507 -19.04 5.92 -15.18
C ALA A 507 -20.48 6.37 -14.88
N VAL A 508 -20.84 7.63 -15.17
CA VAL A 508 -22.23 8.14 -15.01
C VAL A 508 -23.20 7.35 -15.90
N ARG A 509 -22.84 7.10 -17.18
CA ARG A 509 -23.68 6.33 -18.11
C ARG A 509 -23.87 4.88 -17.64
N ALA A 510 -22.78 4.24 -17.22
CA ALA A 510 -22.82 2.88 -16.71
C ALA A 510 -23.65 2.78 -15.42
N LEU A 511 -23.47 3.70 -14.47
CA LEU A 511 -24.27 3.72 -13.23
C LEU A 511 -25.76 3.93 -13.52
N GLU A 512 -26.13 4.84 -14.41
CA GLU A 512 -27.53 5.02 -14.84
C GLU A 512 -28.12 3.72 -15.42
N GLN A 513 -27.38 3.02 -16.26
CA GLN A 513 -27.81 1.74 -16.84
C GLN A 513 -27.98 0.68 -15.77
N ILE A 514 -27.01 0.52 -14.87
CA ILE A 514 -27.04 -0.48 -13.78
C ILE A 514 -28.19 -0.21 -12.84
N ALA A 515 -28.40 1.05 -12.42
CA ALA A 515 -29.49 1.42 -11.53
C ALA A 515 -30.87 1.05 -12.10
N ARG A 516 -31.06 1.17 -13.43
CA ARG A 516 -32.31 0.82 -14.13
C ARG A 516 -32.46 -0.67 -14.37
N GLN A 517 -31.40 -1.36 -14.81
CA GLN A 517 -31.48 -2.75 -15.30
C GLN A 517 -31.11 -3.78 -14.24
N GLY A 518 -30.29 -3.41 -13.23
CA GLY A 518 -29.83 -4.32 -12.18
C GLY A 518 -30.95 -5.02 -11.45
N ARG A 519 -32.09 -4.33 -11.24
CA ARG A 519 -33.30 -4.89 -10.62
C ARG A 519 -33.72 -6.24 -11.26
N SER A 520 -33.85 -6.27 -12.59
CA SER A 520 -34.28 -7.49 -13.31
C SER A 520 -33.23 -8.59 -13.29
N ALA A 521 -31.97 -8.23 -13.06
CA ALA A 521 -30.84 -9.15 -12.99
C ALA A 521 -30.52 -9.64 -11.57
N GLY A 522 -31.24 -9.18 -10.53
CA GLY A 522 -30.94 -9.48 -9.12
C GLY A 522 -29.65 -8.82 -8.61
N ILE A 523 -29.34 -7.62 -9.15
CA ILE A 523 -28.18 -6.81 -8.77
C ILE A 523 -28.67 -5.57 -8.02
N HIS A 524 -28.10 -5.31 -6.87
CA HIS A 524 -28.49 -4.25 -5.95
C HIS A 524 -27.32 -3.35 -5.60
N LEU A 525 -27.57 -2.05 -5.47
CA LEU A 525 -26.58 -1.05 -5.11
C LEU A 525 -26.90 -0.46 -3.74
N VAL A 526 -25.90 -0.41 -2.86
CA VAL A 526 -25.87 0.41 -1.65
C VAL A 526 -24.76 1.44 -1.84
N LEU A 527 -25.12 2.67 -2.16
CA LEU A 527 -24.17 3.75 -2.42
C LEU A 527 -24.13 4.70 -1.23
N ALA A 528 -22.96 4.86 -0.64
CA ALA A 528 -22.76 5.72 0.52
C ALA A 528 -21.88 6.92 0.21
N SER A 529 -22.24 8.08 0.75
CA SER A 529 -21.49 9.32 0.57
C SER A 529 -21.65 10.26 1.76
N GLN A 530 -20.66 11.10 2.00
CA GLN A 530 -20.73 12.21 2.94
C GLN A 530 -21.31 13.45 2.28
N THR A 531 -21.00 13.68 0.99
CA THR A 531 -21.38 14.86 0.24
C THR A 531 -21.75 14.47 -1.19
N LEU A 532 -22.97 14.75 -1.59
CA LEU A 532 -23.45 14.58 -2.98
C LEU A 532 -23.66 15.91 -3.70
N SER A 533 -23.78 17.00 -2.95
CA SER A 533 -23.96 18.33 -3.53
C SER A 533 -22.71 18.81 -4.25
N GLY A 534 -22.86 19.35 -5.45
CA GLY A 534 -21.77 19.99 -6.20
C GLY A 534 -20.98 19.10 -7.17
N ILE A 535 -21.34 17.84 -7.35
CA ILE A 535 -20.69 16.95 -8.32
C ILE A 535 -21.14 17.30 -9.75
N ARG A 536 -20.27 17.97 -10.52
CA ARG A 536 -20.59 18.48 -11.87
C ARG A 536 -21.02 17.39 -12.85
N ALA A 537 -20.36 16.23 -12.81
CA ALA A 537 -20.67 15.13 -13.70
C ALA A 537 -22.09 14.57 -13.49
N LEU A 538 -22.65 14.67 -12.27
CA LEU A 538 -23.99 14.22 -11.93
C LEU A 538 -25.09 15.28 -12.14
N ALA A 539 -24.76 16.56 -12.24
CA ALA A 539 -25.70 17.69 -12.16
C ALA A 539 -26.94 17.58 -13.07
N ASN A 540 -26.84 16.92 -14.24
CA ASN A 540 -27.96 16.71 -15.16
C ASN A 540 -28.54 15.28 -15.13
N LYS A 541 -28.00 14.40 -14.29
CA LYS A 541 -28.33 12.98 -14.23
C LYS A 541 -28.79 12.52 -12.85
N GLU A 542 -28.72 13.37 -11.84
CA GLU A 542 -29.07 13.06 -10.45
C GLU A 542 -30.46 12.42 -10.37
N GLN A 543 -31.47 13.01 -11.01
CA GLN A 543 -32.83 12.49 -10.98
C GLN A 543 -32.96 11.16 -11.73
N ALA A 544 -32.22 10.98 -12.82
CA ALA A 544 -32.28 9.74 -13.61
C ALA A 544 -31.62 8.57 -12.87
N ILE A 545 -30.58 8.83 -12.11
CA ILE A 545 -29.84 7.83 -11.32
C ILE A 545 -30.53 7.62 -9.97
N PHE A 546 -30.61 8.68 -9.14
CA PHE A 546 -31.12 8.56 -7.78
C PHE A 546 -32.64 8.36 -7.70
N GLY A 547 -33.38 8.63 -8.77
CA GLY A 547 -34.75 8.19 -8.94
C GLY A 547 -34.96 6.67 -9.02
N GLN A 548 -33.86 5.88 -9.07
CA GLN A 548 -33.87 4.42 -8.96
C GLN A 548 -33.55 3.91 -7.55
N PHE A 549 -33.34 4.82 -6.58
CA PHE A 549 -33.02 4.53 -5.19
C PHE A 549 -34.23 4.85 -4.31
N ALA A 550 -35.13 3.87 -4.19
CA ALA A 550 -36.36 4.01 -3.42
C ALA A 550 -36.08 4.06 -1.91
N SER A 551 -35.10 3.27 -1.45
CA SER A 551 -34.64 3.26 -0.07
C SER A 551 -33.56 4.30 0.14
N ARG A 552 -33.80 5.23 1.08
CA ARG A 552 -32.87 6.31 1.43
C ARG A 552 -32.65 6.36 2.92
N LEU A 553 -31.41 6.32 3.32
CA LEU A 553 -31.01 6.25 4.70
C LEU A 553 -29.98 7.34 5.00
N SER A 554 -30.24 8.20 5.94
CA SER A 554 -29.34 9.27 6.31
C SER A 554 -29.11 9.33 7.82
N LEU A 555 -27.86 9.27 8.21
CA LEU A 555 -27.39 9.70 9.51
C LEU A 555 -27.41 11.23 9.57
N LYS A 556 -27.06 11.80 10.73
CA LYS A 556 -27.00 13.26 10.91
C LYS A 556 -26.18 13.92 9.79
N ASN A 557 -26.77 14.97 9.20
CA ASN A 557 -26.14 15.70 8.11
C ASN A 557 -26.56 17.17 8.10
N LYS A 558 -25.90 18.01 7.29
CA LYS A 558 -26.34 19.39 7.06
C LYS A 558 -27.68 19.38 6.31
N ALA A 559 -28.50 20.43 6.50
CA ALA A 559 -29.82 20.52 5.89
C ALA A 559 -29.80 20.34 4.37
N GLN A 560 -28.81 20.94 3.67
CA GLN A 560 -28.63 20.83 2.22
C GLN A 560 -28.33 19.38 1.80
N GLU A 561 -27.40 18.71 2.48
CA GLU A 561 -27.07 17.31 2.20
C GLU A 561 -28.24 16.36 2.56
N SER A 562 -28.97 16.65 3.63
CA SER A 562 -30.21 15.92 3.95
C SER A 562 -31.21 15.98 2.79
N GLU A 563 -31.42 17.15 2.19
CA GLU A 563 -32.29 17.30 1.01
C GLU A 563 -31.73 16.58 -0.23
N THR A 564 -30.41 16.48 -0.37
CA THR A 564 -29.80 15.77 -1.51
C THR A 564 -29.91 14.26 -1.36
N ILE A 565 -29.70 13.74 -0.13
CA ILE A 565 -29.78 12.30 0.16
C ILE A 565 -31.24 11.84 0.22
N LEU A 566 -32.06 12.47 1.03
CA LEU A 566 -33.45 12.06 1.22
C LEU A 566 -34.31 12.52 0.03
N SER A 567 -34.63 13.77 -0.06
CA SER A 567 -35.24 14.43 -1.23
C SER A 567 -35.41 15.94 -0.95
N ARG A 568 -35.59 16.74 -1.95
CA ARG A 568 -35.83 18.18 -1.83
C ARG A 568 -36.96 18.45 -0.83
N GLY A 569 -36.67 19.27 0.18
CA GLY A 569 -37.59 19.63 1.27
C GLY A 569 -37.57 18.66 2.44
N ASN A 570 -36.90 17.51 2.36
CA ASN A 570 -36.74 16.58 3.46
C ASN A 570 -35.43 16.82 4.22
N ARG A 571 -35.53 17.63 5.30
CA ARG A 571 -34.40 18.03 6.16
C ARG A 571 -34.23 17.19 7.41
N ALA A 572 -34.97 16.09 7.54
CA ALA A 572 -35.06 15.33 8.78
C ALA A 572 -33.74 14.81 9.32
N ALA A 573 -32.73 14.60 8.45
CA ALA A 573 -31.40 14.19 8.89
C ALA A 573 -30.62 15.33 9.59
N ALA A 574 -30.98 16.58 9.36
CA ALA A 574 -30.36 17.70 10.08
C ALA A 574 -30.84 17.82 11.53
N ASP A 575 -32.01 17.28 11.83
CA ASP A 575 -32.67 17.32 13.16
C ASP A 575 -32.28 16.11 14.04
N LEU A 576 -31.40 15.24 13.55
CA LEU A 576 -30.85 14.12 14.34
C LEU A 576 -29.91 14.66 15.42
N THR A 577 -29.96 14.02 16.61
CA THR A 577 -29.35 14.58 17.81
C THR A 577 -28.06 13.91 18.24
N TYR A 578 -27.94 12.59 18.05
CA TYR A 578 -26.79 11.82 18.50
C TYR A 578 -26.19 10.94 17.37
N ARG A 579 -24.96 10.47 17.60
CA ARG A 579 -24.24 9.58 16.68
C ARG A 579 -24.96 8.24 16.56
N GLY A 580 -25.08 7.74 15.32
CA GLY A 580 -25.80 6.50 15.04
C GLY A 580 -27.32 6.68 14.94
N GLU A 581 -27.86 7.86 15.23
CA GLU A 581 -29.27 8.15 14.94
C GLU A 581 -29.46 8.31 13.42
N VAL A 582 -30.55 7.76 12.88
CA VAL A 582 -30.75 7.64 11.43
C VAL A 582 -32.20 7.89 11.04
N VAL A 583 -32.39 8.40 9.84
CA VAL A 583 -33.70 8.46 9.16
C VAL A 583 -33.66 7.49 7.97
N LEU A 584 -34.62 6.55 7.96
CA LEU A 584 -34.88 5.68 6.80
C LEU A 584 -36.17 6.15 6.12
N ASN A 585 -36.15 6.29 4.80
CA ASN A 585 -37.34 6.56 4.00
C ASN A 585 -37.34 5.60 2.79
N GLU A 586 -38.39 4.79 2.69
CA GLU A 586 -38.56 3.78 1.63
C GLU A 586 -39.44 4.26 0.47
N ASN A 587 -39.65 5.58 0.37
CA ASN A 587 -40.46 6.22 -0.67
C ASN A 587 -39.67 7.35 -1.37
N PHE A 588 -38.47 7.08 -1.85
CA PHE A 588 -37.59 8.04 -2.51
C PHE A 588 -37.24 9.30 -1.68
N GLY A 589 -37.55 9.31 -0.41
CA GLY A 589 -37.39 10.47 0.48
C GLY A 589 -38.43 11.60 0.25
N GLU A 590 -39.34 11.45 -0.70
CA GLU A 590 -40.25 12.50 -1.17
C GLU A 590 -41.31 12.93 -0.12
N ASP A 591 -41.74 11.97 0.69
CA ASP A 591 -42.72 12.22 1.75
C ASP A 591 -42.06 12.17 3.14
N PRO A 592 -41.82 13.31 3.80
CA PRO A 592 -41.22 13.34 5.14
C PRO A 592 -42.07 12.66 6.21
N SER A 593 -43.40 12.51 6.00
CA SER A 593 -44.25 11.80 6.96
C SER A 593 -44.00 10.30 7.02
N ARG A 594 -43.35 9.74 6.03
CA ARG A 594 -42.89 8.35 5.94
C ARG A 594 -41.49 8.12 6.48
N ASN A 595 -40.85 9.14 7.02
CA ASN A 595 -39.55 9.00 7.65
C ASN A 595 -39.65 8.14 8.91
N ILE A 596 -38.82 7.10 8.97
CA ILE A 596 -38.67 6.23 10.13
C ILE A 596 -37.38 6.65 10.84
N ARG A 597 -37.49 7.20 12.04
CA ARG A 597 -36.33 7.49 12.90
C ARG A 597 -35.98 6.28 13.73
N GLY A 598 -34.66 6.00 13.79
CA GLY A 598 -34.15 4.92 14.58
C GLY A 598 -32.67 5.15 14.97
N THR A 599 -32.11 4.18 15.66
CA THR A 599 -30.69 4.12 16.03
C THR A 599 -30.10 2.87 15.40
N CYS A 600 -28.99 3.02 14.69
CA CYS A 600 -28.26 1.90 14.12
C CYS A 600 -27.66 1.01 15.20
N ALA A 601 -27.45 -0.23 14.87
CA ALA A 601 -26.68 -1.14 15.70
C ALA A 601 -25.21 -0.71 15.79
N TRP A 602 -24.51 -1.30 16.74
CA TRP A 602 -23.06 -1.13 16.89
C TRP A 602 -22.35 -2.44 16.55
N ALA A 603 -21.63 -2.45 15.42
CA ALA A 603 -20.81 -3.56 14.98
C ALA A 603 -19.53 -3.65 15.81
N GLN A 604 -19.60 -4.21 17.02
CA GLN A 604 -18.45 -4.35 17.92
C GLN A 604 -17.34 -5.16 17.26
N GLY A 605 -16.10 -4.65 17.27
CA GLY A 605 -14.98 -5.22 16.55
C GLY A 605 -14.70 -6.69 16.86
N ASP A 606 -14.75 -7.10 18.12
CA ASP A 606 -14.52 -8.49 18.51
C ASP A 606 -15.68 -9.40 18.09
N TYR A 607 -16.90 -8.95 18.23
CA TYR A 607 -18.09 -9.71 17.82
C TYR A 607 -18.11 -9.96 16.30
N VAL A 608 -17.88 -8.94 15.48
CA VAL A 608 -17.92 -9.12 14.02
C VAL A 608 -16.75 -9.93 13.50
N ARG A 609 -15.61 -9.92 14.21
CA ARG A 609 -14.46 -10.79 13.91
C ARG A 609 -14.81 -12.26 14.16
N ASP A 610 -15.35 -12.58 15.33
CA ASP A 610 -15.82 -13.93 15.68
C ASP A 610 -16.90 -14.41 14.72
N LEU A 611 -17.86 -13.54 14.39
CA LEU A 611 -18.92 -13.83 13.44
C LEU A 611 -18.34 -14.17 12.04
N GLN A 612 -17.37 -13.39 11.56
CA GLN A 612 -16.73 -13.66 10.27
C GLN A 612 -15.94 -14.96 10.27
N GLN A 613 -15.23 -15.30 11.35
CA GLN A 613 -14.56 -16.57 11.52
C GLN A 613 -15.53 -17.75 11.49
N ARG A 614 -16.70 -17.64 12.15
CA ARG A 614 -17.76 -18.64 12.08
C ARG A 614 -18.30 -18.82 10.65
N MET A 615 -18.52 -17.74 9.92
CA MET A 615 -18.94 -17.78 8.51
C MET A 615 -17.85 -18.44 7.64
N PHE A 616 -16.59 -18.09 7.84
CA PHE A 616 -15.46 -18.70 7.12
C PHE A 616 -15.37 -20.20 7.39
N ALA A 617 -15.48 -20.59 8.66
CA ALA A 617 -15.46 -22.01 9.04
C ALA A 617 -16.63 -22.82 8.44
N ALA A 618 -17.77 -22.18 8.19
CA ALA A 618 -18.95 -22.79 7.56
C ALA A 618 -18.78 -22.93 6.02
N ALA A 619 -17.91 -22.15 5.36
CA ALA A 619 -17.64 -22.21 3.92
C ALA A 619 -16.12 -22.16 3.62
N PRO A 620 -15.28 -23.05 4.15
CA PRO A 620 -13.82 -22.94 4.08
C PRO A 620 -13.25 -23.18 2.67
N HIS A 621 -14.03 -23.75 1.77
CA HIS A 621 -13.60 -24.07 0.41
C HIS A 621 -14.05 -23.07 -0.65
N GLY A 622 -14.69 -21.98 -0.25
CA GLY A 622 -15.00 -20.87 -1.16
C GLY A 622 -13.72 -20.17 -1.64
N PRO A 623 -13.74 -19.54 -2.82
CA PRO A 623 -12.62 -18.74 -3.27
C PRO A 623 -12.44 -17.53 -2.35
N ALA A 624 -11.19 -17.17 -2.05
CA ALA A 624 -10.89 -15.91 -1.40
C ALA A 624 -11.35 -14.74 -2.30
N PRO A 625 -11.78 -13.62 -1.72
CA PRO A 625 -12.13 -12.44 -2.51
C PRO A 625 -10.92 -11.90 -3.25
N THR A 626 -11.13 -11.39 -4.45
CA THR A 626 -10.15 -10.54 -5.11
C THR A 626 -9.95 -9.29 -4.26
N VAL A 627 -8.70 -8.99 -3.89
CA VAL A 627 -8.35 -7.77 -3.16
C VAL A 627 -7.67 -6.82 -4.12
N PHE A 628 -8.31 -5.70 -4.41
CA PHE A 628 -7.70 -4.64 -5.20
C PHE A 628 -7.03 -3.64 -4.26
N ASN A 629 -5.70 -3.49 -4.42
CA ASN A 629 -4.89 -2.45 -3.78
C ASN A 629 -4.19 -1.65 -4.87
N PRO A 630 -4.48 -0.36 -5.01
CA PRO A 630 -3.88 0.46 -6.06
C PRO A 630 -2.37 0.73 -5.87
N TYR A 631 -1.84 0.56 -4.67
CA TYR A 631 -0.46 0.93 -4.32
C TYR A 631 0.50 -0.26 -4.20
N ALA A 632 0.05 -1.46 -4.54
CA ALA A 632 0.90 -2.65 -4.47
C ALA A 632 0.97 -3.38 -5.82
N PRO A 633 2.16 -3.89 -6.22
CA PRO A 633 2.26 -4.80 -7.33
C PRO A 633 1.56 -6.13 -6.99
N ILE A 634 1.18 -6.88 -8.00
CA ILE A 634 0.58 -8.20 -7.81
C ILE A 634 1.66 -9.18 -7.35
N ALA A 635 1.35 -9.95 -6.32
CA ALA A 635 2.28 -10.94 -5.80
C ALA A 635 2.76 -11.91 -6.89
N TRP A 636 4.08 -12.17 -6.92
CA TRP A 636 4.73 -12.99 -7.93
C TRP A 636 4.16 -14.42 -8.02
N GLU A 637 3.70 -14.97 -6.90
CA GLU A 637 3.11 -16.31 -6.84
C GLU A 637 1.91 -16.46 -7.77
N ARG A 638 1.20 -15.38 -8.07
CA ARG A 638 0.10 -15.39 -9.02
C ARG A 638 0.56 -15.54 -10.47
N HIS A 639 1.73 -15.03 -10.81
CA HIS A 639 2.37 -15.29 -12.11
C HIS A 639 2.87 -16.75 -12.18
N ASP A 640 3.44 -17.25 -11.11
CA ASP A 640 3.99 -18.58 -10.97
C ASP A 640 2.94 -19.68 -10.95
N SER A 641 1.72 -19.39 -10.53
CA SER A 641 0.60 -20.34 -10.50
C SER A 641 0.12 -20.78 -11.90
N VAL A 642 0.51 -20.06 -12.95
CA VAL A 642 0.28 -20.46 -14.33
C VAL A 642 1.24 -21.60 -14.69
N PRO A 643 0.78 -22.84 -14.93
CA PRO A 643 1.67 -23.96 -15.17
C PRO A 643 2.56 -23.75 -16.39
N PHE A 644 3.79 -24.21 -16.33
CA PHE A 644 4.61 -24.47 -17.53
C PHE A 644 4.04 -25.70 -18.25
N ALA A 645 2.85 -25.58 -18.83
CA ALA A 645 2.15 -26.72 -19.40
C ALA A 645 2.78 -27.19 -20.71
N ARG A 646 3.13 -28.47 -20.75
CA ARG A 646 3.36 -29.20 -22.00
C ARG A 646 2.01 -29.46 -22.67
N GLY A 647 1.58 -28.61 -23.56
CA GLY A 647 0.34 -28.83 -24.32
C GLY A 647 -0.31 -27.51 -24.76
N ARG A 648 -0.32 -27.27 -26.04
CA ARG A 648 -0.82 -26.03 -26.64
C ARG A 648 -2.34 -25.92 -26.52
N SER A 649 -2.80 -24.88 -25.85
CA SER A 649 -4.12 -24.31 -26.03
C SER A 649 -3.94 -22.88 -26.51
N ALA A 650 -4.70 -22.44 -27.50
CA ALA A 650 -4.60 -21.09 -28.06
C ALA A 650 -4.80 -19.94 -27.06
N ALA A 651 -5.24 -20.24 -25.85
CA ALA A 651 -5.39 -19.30 -24.72
C ALA A 651 -4.11 -19.11 -23.89
N THR A 652 -3.02 -19.87 -24.14
CA THR A 652 -1.79 -19.86 -23.34
C THR A 652 -0.56 -19.33 -24.09
N ASP A 653 -0.70 -18.97 -25.36
CA ASP A 653 0.40 -18.53 -26.22
C ASP A 653 0.58 -17.00 -26.16
N GLY A 654 1.00 -16.47 -25.01
CA GLY A 654 1.23 -15.04 -24.86
C GLY A 654 2.14 -14.69 -23.66
N ILE A 655 2.58 -13.46 -23.62
CA ILE A 655 3.31 -12.88 -22.50
C ILE A 655 2.30 -12.27 -21.54
N ASP A 656 2.28 -12.75 -20.29
CA ASP A 656 1.48 -12.21 -19.19
C ASP A 656 2.24 -11.10 -18.48
N LEU A 657 1.87 -9.84 -18.74
CA LEU A 657 2.56 -8.67 -18.21
C LEU A 657 2.04 -8.23 -16.84
N GLY A 658 0.85 -8.66 -16.46
CA GLY A 658 0.19 -8.20 -15.25
C GLY A 658 -1.31 -8.42 -15.31
N ARG A 659 -2.04 -7.71 -14.49
CA ARG A 659 -3.51 -7.79 -14.45
C ARG A 659 -4.10 -6.43 -14.80
N ARG A 660 -5.17 -6.46 -15.60
CA ARG A 660 -5.98 -5.25 -15.82
C ARG A 660 -6.60 -4.82 -14.52
N ILE A 661 -6.72 -3.51 -14.37
CA ILE A 661 -7.52 -2.97 -13.29
C ILE A 661 -8.97 -3.40 -13.50
N GLY A 662 -9.50 -4.23 -12.61
CA GLY A 662 -10.89 -4.73 -12.71
C GLY A 662 -11.22 -5.86 -11.75
N VAL A 663 -12.50 -6.25 -11.73
CA VAL A 663 -13.05 -7.26 -10.81
C VAL A 663 -12.50 -8.67 -11.10
N ASP A 664 -12.34 -9.02 -12.36
CA ASP A 664 -11.90 -10.35 -12.80
C ASP A 664 -10.38 -10.47 -12.93
N GLU A 665 -9.63 -9.40 -12.64
CA GLU A 665 -8.18 -9.36 -12.77
C GLU A 665 -7.68 -9.99 -14.09
N ASN A 666 -8.36 -9.68 -15.21
CA ASN A 666 -7.99 -10.22 -16.50
C ASN A 666 -6.52 -9.93 -16.81
N PRO A 667 -5.77 -10.91 -17.32
CA PRO A 667 -4.36 -10.70 -17.62
C PRO A 667 -4.18 -9.63 -18.69
N VAL A 668 -3.13 -8.82 -18.58
CA VAL A 668 -2.63 -7.97 -19.65
C VAL A 668 -1.77 -8.85 -20.55
N TRP A 669 -2.38 -9.35 -21.60
CA TRP A 669 -1.80 -10.33 -22.48
C TRP A 669 -1.18 -9.68 -23.72
N HIS A 670 0.12 -9.87 -23.90
CA HIS A 670 0.75 -9.60 -25.19
C HIS A 670 0.72 -10.88 -26.03
N PRO A 671 -0.05 -10.95 -27.12
CA PRO A 671 -0.20 -12.19 -27.88
C PRO A 671 1.07 -12.52 -28.64
N VAL A 672 1.49 -13.77 -28.54
CA VAL A 672 2.54 -14.37 -29.38
C VAL A 672 1.86 -15.06 -30.54
N MET A 673 1.59 -14.34 -31.61
CA MET A 673 0.85 -14.84 -32.78
C MET A 673 1.79 -15.24 -33.93
N GLY A 674 1.91 -16.53 -34.18
CA GLY A 674 2.61 -17.06 -35.35
C GLY A 674 4.13 -17.04 -35.26
N PRO A 675 4.81 -17.17 -36.38
CA PRO A 675 6.26 -17.24 -36.45
C PRO A 675 6.99 -15.90 -36.38
N ARG A 676 6.28 -14.79 -36.11
CA ARG A 676 6.87 -13.44 -36.02
C ARG A 676 7.65 -13.25 -34.74
N PRO A 677 8.73 -12.43 -34.74
CA PRO A 677 9.39 -11.97 -33.53
C PRO A 677 8.35 -11.35 -32.57
N ILE A 678 8.55 -11.59 -31.27
CA ILE A 678 7.70 -11.03 -30.22
C ILE A 678 8.09 -9.57 -30.07
N GLY A 679 7.59 -8.67 -30.85
CA GLY A 679 7.93 -7.25 -30.79
C GLY A 679 7.32 -6.54 -29.56
N LEU A 680 7.64 -6.96 -28.33
CA LEU A 680 7.24 -6.29 -27.08
C LEU A 680 8.33 -5.33 -26.66
N ALA A 681 7.98 -4.06 -26.46
CA ALA A 681 8.84 -3.05 -25.84
C ALA A 681 8.29 -2.65 -24.46
N ILE A 682 9.15 -2.59 -23.45
CA ILE A 682 8.91 -2.03 -22.14
C ILE A 682 9.63 -0.70 -22.08
N VAL A 683 8.96 0.39 -21.71
CA VAL A 683 9.53 1.74 -21.69
C VAL A 683 9.25 2.39 -20.36
N GLY A 684 10.30 2.78 -19.66
CA GLY A 684 10.22 3.49 -18.38
C GLY A 684 11.57 3.59 -17.71
N GLU A 685 11.74 4.57 -16.84
CA GLU A 685 12.92 4.66 -15.97
C GLU A 685 13.02 3.43 -15.06
N PRO A 686 14.22 3.01 -14.65
CA PRO A 686 14.40 1.87 -13.75
C PRO A 686 13.54 2.01 -12.49
N SER A 687 12.62 1.07 -12.29
CA SER A 687 11.65 1.06 -11.19
C SER A 687 11.18 -0.36 -10.91
N LEU A 688 10.51 -0.56 -9.78
CA LEU A 688 9.94 -1.87 -9.44
C LEU A 688 8.93 -2.36 -10.47
N GLU A 689 8.23 -1.44 -11.12
CA GLU A 689 7.25 -1.72 -12.17
C GLU A 689 7.93 -2.25 -13.44
N VAL A 690 8.99 -1.59 -13.88
CA VAL A 690 9.78 -1.99 -15.05
C VAL A 690 10.44 -3.35 -14.80
N ASP A 691 11.02 -3.54 -13.61
CA ASP A 691 11.63 -4.80 -13.20
C ASP A 691 10.61 -5.95 -13.17
N GLY A 692 9.40 -5.69 -12.63
CA GLY A 692 8.30 -6.65 -12.62
C GLY A 692 7.83 -7.03 -14.02
N LEU A 693 7.75 -6.06 -14.95
CA LEU A 693 7.40 -6.30 -16.35
C LEU A 693 8.49 -7.11 -17.08
N ILE A 694 9.77 -6.83 -16.83
CA ILE A 694 10.90 -7.60 -17.39
C ILE A 694 10.84 -9.04 -16.86
N ALA A 695 10.60 -9.24 -15.57
CA ALA A 695 10.49 -10.55 -14.96
C ALA A 695 9.33 -11.35 -15.58
N ALA A 696 8.16 -10.73 -15.67
CA ALA A 696 6.97 -11.34 -16.23
C ALA A 696 7.16 -11.71 -17.71
N ALA A 697 7.78 -10.82 -18.50
CA ALA A 697 8.09 -11.06 -19.90
C ALA A 697 9.11 -12.21 -20.08
N ALA A 698 10.20 -12.22 -19.32
CA ALA A 698 11.22 -13.25 -19.39
C ALA A 698 10.67 -14.63 -19.01
N CYS A 699 9.91 -14.73 -17.90
CA CYS A 699 9.31 -15.99 -17.48
C CYS A 699 8.21 -16.47 -18.44
N SER A 700 7.45 -15.56 -19.02
CA SER A 700 6.47 -15.91 -20.05
C SER A 700 7.13 -16.40 -21.33
N LEU A 701 8.23 -15.76 -21.77
CA LEU A 701 9.05 -16.21 -22.90
C LEU A 701 9.55 -17.65 -22.73
N ALA A 702 10.08 -17.97 -21.53
CA ALA A 702 10.55 -19.31 -21.20
C ALA A 702 9.41 -20.37 -21.27
N ARG A 703 8.16 -19.97 -20.97
CA ARG A 703 6.97 -20.84 -21.11
C ARG A 703 6.57 -21.05 -22.58
N VAL A 704 6.58 -19.96 -23.35
CA VAL A 704 6.19 -19.98 -24.77
C VAL A 704 7.20 -20.77 -25.61
N ARG A 705 8.49 -20.75 -25.22
CA ARG A 705 9.58 -21.49 -25.91
C ARG A 705 10.26 -22.49 -24.94
N PRO A 706 9.61 -23.57 -24.57
CA PRO A 706 10.17 -24.52 -23.61
C PRO A 706 11.42 -25.18 -24.14
N GLY A 707 12.49 -25.14 -23.34
CA GLY A 707 13.81 -25.71 -23.68
C GLY A 707 14.74 -24.79 -24.49
N ALA A 708 14.28 -23.63 -24.96
CA ALA A 708 15.16 -22.64 -25.58
C ALA A 708 15.95 -21.90 -24.48
N PRO A 709 17.27 -21.65 -24.70
CA PRO A 709 18.05 -20.79 -23.81
C PRO A 709 17.49 -19.36 -23.81
N LEU A 710 17.54 -18.69 -22.65
CA LEU A 710 17.17 -17.29 -22.52
C LEU A 710 18.40 -16.44 -22.26
N THR A 711 18.62 -15.42 -23.08
CA THR A 711 19.76 -14.52 -22.96
C THR A 711 19.31 -13.12 -22.60
N PHE A 712 19.79 -12.60 -21.46
CA PHE A 712 19.71 -11.18 -21.11
C PHE A 712 20.93 -10.46 -21.69
N VAL A 713 20.67 -9.42 -22.48
CA VAL A 713 21.70 -8.52 -23.02
C VAL A 713 21.48 -7.15 -22.38
N VAL A 714 22.39 -6.73 -21.53
CA VAL A 714 22.25 -5.54 -20.70
C VAL A 714 23.29 -4.49 -21.10
N GLY A 715 22.85 -3.27 -21.36
CA GLY A 715 23.71 -2.17 -21.78
C GLY A 715 24.67 -1.63 -20.70
N SER A 716 24.42 -1.95 -19.42
CA SER A 716 25.26 -1.51 -18.32
C SER A 716 26.63 -2.21 -18.32
N TYR A 717 27.68 -1.49 -17.88
CA TYR A 717 29.02 -2.01 -17.69
C TYR A 717 29.19 -2.53 -16.26
N GLY A 718 29.94 -3.62 -16.10
CA GLY A 718 30.16 -4.29 -14.82
C GLY A 718 29.17 -5.42 -14.56
N ASP A 719 28.80 -5.62 -13.27
CA ASP A 719 27.85 -6.66 -12.89
C ASP A 719 26.43 -6.32 -13.37
N ALA A 720 25.69 -7.35 -13.77
CA ALA A 720 24.29 -7.17 -14.14
C ALA A 720 23.47 -6.58 -12.97
N PRO A 721 22.48 -5.72 -13.25
CA PRO A 721 21.59 -5.18 -12.23
C PRO A 721 20.98 -6.26 -11.34
N VAL A 722 20.78 -5.93 -10.06
CA VAL A 722 20.22 -6.88 -9.07
C VAL A 722 18.91 -7.53 -9.54
N PRO A 723 17.94 -6.79 -10.11
CA PRO A 723 16.70 -7.40 -10.61
C PRO A 723 16.95 -8.46 -11.67
N ILE A 724 17.86 -8.19 -12.62
CA ILE A 724 18.17 -9.16 -13.69
C ILE A 724 18.81 -10.43 -13.13
N ARG A 725 19.69 -10.32 -12.13
CA ARG A 725 20.29 -11.48 -11.47
C ARG A 725 19.24 -12.31 -10.71
N LEU A 726 18.28 -11.65 -10.05
CA LEU A 726 17.18 -12.34 -9.35
C LEU A 726 16.29 -13.10 -10.35
N ILE A 727 15.95 -12.48 -11.47
CA ILE A 727 15.13 -13.10 -12.53
C ILE A 727 15.90 -14.29 -13.14
N ALA A 728 17.17 -14.12 -13.43
CA ALA A 728 18.01 -15.19 -13.99
C ALA A 728 18.08 -16.39 -13.03
N SER A 729 18.38 -16.17 -11.74
CA SER A 729 18.41 -17.21 -10.71
C SER A 729 17.06 -17.92 -10.54
N HIS A 730 15.96 -17.19 -10.60
CA HIS A 730 14.62 -17.76 -10.55
C HIS A 730 14.33 -18.70 -11.72
N LEU A 731 14.71 -18.29 -12.94
CA LEU A 731 14.57 -19.11 -14.14
C LEU A 731 15.48 -20.34 -14.16
N GLU A 732 16.74 -20.21 -13.72
CA GLU A 732 17.69 -21.32 -13.56
C GLU A 732 17.17 -22.34 -12.55
N GLY A 733 16.60 -21.89 -11.43
CA GLY A 733 15.94 -22.73 -10.42
C GLY A 733 14.75 -23.51 -10.97
N ARG A 734 14.24 -23.14 -12.14
CA ARG A 734 13.16 -23.83 -12.88
C ARG A 734 13.66 -24.64 -14.08
N GLY A 735 14.99 -24.75 -14.23
CA GLY A 735 15.62 -25.55 -15.29
C GLY A 735 15.67 -24.86 -16.63
N VAL A 736 15.49 -23.54 -16.71
CA VAL A 736 15.70 -22.74 -17.92
C VAL A 736 17.17 -22.40 -18.04
N PRO A 737 17.86 -22.71 -19.14
CA PRO A 737 19.24 -22.25 -19.35
C PRO A 737 19.26 -20.73 -19.55
N VAL A 738 19.91 -20.00 -18.64
CA VAL A 738 19.99 -18.53 -18.71
C VAL A 738 21.43 -18.09 -18.94
N ARG A 739 21.59 -17.08 -19.80
CA ARG A 739 22.85 -16.38 -20.01
C ARG A 739 22.63 -14.88 -19.79
N VAL A 740 23.49 -14.25 -19.01
CA VAL A 740 23.47 -12.80 -18.81
C VAL A 740 24.78 -12.22 -19.38
N VAL A 741 24.65 -11.22 -20.25
CA VAL A 741 25.78 -10.58 -20.94
C VAL A 741 25.66 -9.07 -20.76
N THR A 742 26.73 -8.43 -20.29
CA THR A 742 26.78 -6.99 -19.98
C THR A 742 27.89 -6.28 -20.74
N GLY A 743 27.80 -4.97 -20.90
CA GLY A 743 28.85 -4.08 -21.42
C GLY A 743 29.52 -4.55 -22.70
N GLU A 744 30.86 -4.76 -22.67
CA GLU A 744 31.62 -5.19 -23.86
C GLU A 744 31.13 -6.54 -24.42
N GLY A 745 30.69 -7.46 -23.56
CA GLY A 745 30.14 -8.73 -24.00
C GLY A 745 28.82 -8.56 -24.72
N ALA A 746 27.98 -7.63 -24.27
CA ALA A 746 26.74 -7.26 -24.92
C ALA A 746 26.97 -6.60 -26.28
N SER A 747 27.94 -5.67 -26.37
CA SER A 747 28.36 -5.06 -27.62
C SER A 747 28.86 -6.11 -28.63
N ALA A 748 29.71 -7.04 -28.19
CA ALA A 748 30.22 -8.11 -29.05
C ALA A 748 29.10 -8.97 -29.62
N LEU A 749 28.16 -9.42 -28.72
CA LEU A 749 27.02 -10.24 -29.13
C LEU A 749 26.13 -9.52 -30.13
N LEU A 750 25.82 -8.25 -29.90
CA LEU A 750 24.99 -7.45 -30.80
C LEU A 750 25.66 -7.14 -32.13
N ARG A 751 27.01 -7.02 -32.14
CA ARG A 751 27.80 -6.88 -33.37
C ARG A 751 27.89 -8.17 -34.19
N GLU A 752 27.90 -9.33 -33.54
CA GLU A 752 27.86 -10.64 -34.19
C GLU A 752 26.48 -10.99 -34.73
N GLY A 753 25.45 -10.56 -34.03
CA GLY A 753 24.03 -10.85 -34.28
C GLY A 753 23.42 -11.72 -33.20
N LEU A 754 22.10 -11.58 -33.02
CA LEU A 754 21.36 -12.34 -32.00
C LEU A 754 21.15 -13.79 -32.44
N PRO A 755 21.33 -14.79 -31.55
CA PRO A 755 21.14 -16.19 -31.90
C PRO A 755 19.67 -16.49 -32.23
N ALA A 756 19.39 -17.12 -33.35
CA ALA A 756 18.03 -17.35 -33.87
C ALA A 756 17.23 -18.36 -33.06
N ASP A 757 17.89 -19.28 -32.36
CA ASP A 757 17.27 -20.38 -31.58
C ASP A 757 16.98 -20.03 -30.11
N GLN A 758 17.28 -18.80 -29.69
CA GLN A 758 17.16 -18.34 -28.31
C GLN A 758 15.99 -17.37 -28.11
N ALA A 759 15.58 -17.23 -26.85
CA ALA A 759 14.78 -16.10 -26.38
C ALA A 759 15.73 -15.01 -25.86
N VAL A 760 15.52 -13.77 -26.23
CA VAL A 760 16.41 -12.65 -25.87
C VAL A 760 15.63 -11.53 -25.20
N VAL A 761 16.15 -11.04 -24.08
CA VAL A 761 15.67 -9.84 -23.39
C VAL A 761 16.77 -8.79 -23.43
N LEU A 762 16.52 -7.71 -24.13
CA LEU A 762 17.43 -6.57 -24.25
C LEU A 762 17.04 -5.52 -23.22
N VAL A 763 18.00 -5.08 -22.40
CA VAL A 763 17.75 -4.10 -21.34
C VAL A 763 18.73 -2.94 -21.50
N ASP A 764 18.21 -1.74 -21.76
CA ASP A 764 18.95 -0.48 -21.87
C ASP A 764 20.19 -0.57 -22.77
N VAL A 765 20.10 -1.29 -23.88
CA VAL A 765 21.24 -1.51 -24.81
C VAL A 765 21.69 -0.24 -25.51
N ASP A 766 20.87 0.80 -25.52
CA ASP A 766 21.23 2.14 -26.00
C ASP A 766 22.30 2.83 -25.13
N GLN A 767 22.53 2.34 -23.90
CA GLN A 767 23.60 2.81 -23.01
C GLN A 767 24.98 2.26 -23.35
N LEU A 768 25.10 1.33 -24.31
CA LEU A 768 26.40 0.87 -24.79
C LEU A 768 27.16 2.02 -25.47
N ILE A 769 28.43 2.19 -25.11
CA ILE A 769 29.27 3.29 -25.58
C ILE A 769 29.35 3.29 -27.11
N ASP A 770 29.38 2.10 -27.73
CA ASP A 770 29.54 1.88 -29.17
C ASP A 770 28.18 1.59 -29.89
N PHE A 771 27.04 1.92 -29.28
CA PHE A 771 25.69 1.62 -29.79
C PHE A 771 25.47 2.21 -31.21
N THR A 772 25.97 3.40 -31.45
CA THR A 772 25.84 4.11 -32.74
C THR A 772 27.11 4.05 -33.60
N ASP A 773 28.18 3.48 -33.06
CA ASP A 773 29.48 3.46 -33.77
C ASP A 773 29.43 2.50 -34.97
N PRO A 774 30.10 2.86 -36.09
CA PRO A 774 30.20 1.99 -37.23
C PRO A 774 30.88 0.65 -36.91
N ILE A 775 30.32 -0.44 -37.44
CA ILE A 775 30.93 -1.78 -37.31
C ILE A 775 32.00 -1.92 -38.41
N GLU A 776 33.28 -2.09 -38.02
CA GLU A 776 34.37 -2.30 -38.93
C GLU A 776 34.18 -3.60 -39.74
N GLY A 777 34.37 -3.51 -41.08
CA GLY A 777 34.27 -4.66 -42.00
C GLY A 777 32.88 -5.06 -42.44
N GLY A 778 31.82 -4.32 -42.04
CA GLY A 778 30.47 -4.53 -42.55
C GLY A 778 30.30 -4.02 -43.98
N ASP A 779 29.47 -4.71 -44.82
CA ASP A 779 29.11 -4.24 -46.14
C ASP A 779 28.44 -2.87 -46.05
N VAL A 780 29.08 -1.81 -46.49
CA VAL A 780 28.53 -0.46 -46.51
C VAL A 780 27.48 -0.38 -47.64
N PRO A 781 26.23 -0.11 -47.34
CA PRO A 781 25.22 0.07 -48.38
C PRO A 781 25.65 1.21 -49.34
N ARG A 782 25.38 1.07 -50.61
CA ARG A 782 25.73 2.07 -51.64
C ARG A 782 25.11 3.46 -51.38
N PHE A 783 24.03 3.50 -50.57
CA PHE A 783 23.35 4.69 -50.03
C PHE A 783 22.84 4.36 -48.63
N GLY A 784 23.39 4.93 -47.59
CA GLY A 784 22.97 4.76 -46.21
C GLY A 784 24.10 4.96 -45.20
N GLU A 785 23.74 4.98 -43.90
CA GLU A 785 24.72 4.99 -42.83
C GLU A 785 25.42 3.62 -42.74
N PRO A 786 26.69 3.58 -42.31
CA PRO A 786 27.37 2.31 -42.05
C PRO A 786 26.66 1.51 -40.99
N PRO A 787 26.70 0.16 -41.05
CA PRO A 787 26.01 -0.67 -40.06
C PRO A 787 26.54 -0.39 -38.65
N SER A 788 25.65 -0.20 -37.69
CA SER A 788 25.93 -0.02 -36.27
C SER A 788 25.11 -1.04 -35.47
N ILE A 789 25.36 -1.15 -34.16
CA ILE A 789 24.51 -1.97 -33.27
C ILE A 789 23.06 -1.51 -33.40
N ARG A 790 22.83 -0.19 -33.36
CA ARG A 790 21.50 0.42 -33.53
C ARG A 790 20.82 -0.03 -34.82
N SER A 791 21.50 0.07 -35.97
CA SER A 791 20.86 -0.30 -37.25
C SER A 791 20.59 -1.79 -37.36
N ARG A 792 21.47 -2.65 -36.87
CA ARG A 792 21.25 -4.10 -36.81
C ARG A 792 20.09 -4.49 -35.94
N LEU A 793 19.96 -3.84 -34.78
CA LEU A 793 18.84 -4.05 -33.89
C LEU A 793 17.52 -3.60 -34.55
N ALA A 794 17.53 -2.46 -35.22
CA ALA A 794 16.40 -2.00 -36.00
C ALA A 794 16.01 -3.02 -37.10
N ASP A 795 16.97 -3.59 -37.82
CA ASP A 795 16.71 -4.62 -38.82
C ASP A 795 16.09 -5.88 -38.21
N VAL A 796 16.60 -6.36 -37.08
CA VAL A 796 16.01 -7.51 -36.33
C VAL A 796 14.58 -7.23 -35.87
N LEU A 797 14.30 -6.04 -35.36
CA LEU A 797 12.95 -5.66 -34.89
C LEU A 797 11.99 -5.41 -36.06
N HIS A 798 12.47 -4.88 -37.21
CA HIS A 798 11.67 -4.60 -38.40
C HIS A 798 11.39 -5.84 -39.26
N ASP A 799 12.22 -6.87 -39.16
CA ASP A 799 12.04 -8.07 -39.96
C ASP A 799 10.83 -8.88 -39.46
N THR A 800 9.81 -8.95 -40.31
CA THR A 800 8.57 -9.69 -40.06
C THR A 800 8.63 -11.12 -40.60
N SER A 801 9.77 -11.55 -41.18
CA SER A 801 9.93 -12.90 -41.71
C SER A 801 10.08 -13.91 -40.58
N ALA A 802 9.41 -15.03 -40.72
CA ALA A 802 9.23 -16.01 -39.62
C ALA A 802 10.39 -16.96 -39.39
N ALA A 803 11.32 -17.04 -40.33
CA ALA A 803 12.36 -18.05 -40.35
C ALA A 803 13.70 -17.44 -39.87
N GLY A 804 14.18 -17.86 -38.73
CA GLY A 804 15.55 -17.60 -38.29
C GLY A 804 15.77 -16.42 -37.35
N HIS A 805 14.72 -15.82 -36.77
CA HIS A 805 14.87 -14.73 -35.79
C HIS A 805 14.60 -15.14 -34.35
N PRO A 806 15.37 -14.61 -33.37
CA PRO A 806 15.11 -14.84 -31.95
C PRO A 806 13.78 -14.22 -31.51
N ALA A 807 13.21 -14.75 -30.44
CA ALA A 807 12.10 -14.08 -29.73
C ALA A 807 12.67 -12.94 -28.90
N VAL A 808 12.38 -11.70 -29.25
CA VAL A 808 12.97 -10.52 -28.60
C VAL A 808 11.95 -9.73 -27.83
N VAL A 809 12.25 -9.45 -26.56
CA VAL A 809 11.63 -8.43 -25.72
C VAL A 809 12.68 -7.35 -25.44
N THR A 810 12.27 -6.09 -25.50
CA THR A 810 13.18 -4.95 -25.28
C THR A 810 12.70 -4.12 -24.11
N ALA A 811 13.61 -3.64 -23.28
CA ALA A 811 13.35 -2.68 -22.20
C ALA A 811 14.25 -1.45 -22.39
N TRP A 812 13.65 -0.28 -22.29
CA TRP A 812 14.25 1.02 -22.58
C TRP A 812 13.96 2.01 -21.46
N SER A 813 14.97 2.77 -21.03
CA SER A 813 14.79 3.80 -20.01
C SER A 813 13.95 4.99 -20.48
N SER A 814 13.80 5.22 -21.79
CA SER A 814 13.00 6.29 -22.33
C SER A 814 12.35 5.92 -23.68
N TYR A 815 11.25 6.60 -24.00
CA TYR A 815 10.58 6.46 -25.30
C TYR A 815 11.48 6.93 -26.45
N ALA A 816 12.28 7.98 -26.23
CA ALA A 816 13.20 8.49 -27.25
C ALA A 816 14.27 7.46 -27.64
N ALA A 817 14.73 6.63 -26.71
CA ALA A 817 15.66 5.54 -26.98
C ALA A 817 15.03 4.48 -27.90
N LEU A 818 13.79 4.05 -27.60
CA LEU A 818 13.03 3.14 -28.45
C LEU A 818 12.76 3.76 -29.84
N GLU A 819 12.26 5.01 -29.91
CA GLU A 819 11.96 5.73 -31.14
C GLU A 819 13.20 5.85 -32.05
N GLY A 820 14.37 6.08 -31.43
CA GLY A 820 15.65 6.16 -32.15
C GLY A 820 16.04 4.87 -32.88
N VAL A 821 15.52 3.72 -32.47
CA VAL A 821 15.77 2.42 -33.10
C VAL A 821 14.67 2.04 -34.10
N VAL A 822 13.41 2.12 -33.68
CA VAL A 822 12.29 1.59 -34.49
C VAL A 822 11.56 2.64 -35.31
N GLY A 823 11.87 3.92 -35.13
CA GLY A 823 11.20 5.03 -35.80
C GLY A 823 9.84 5.38 -35.15
N ARG A 824 9.27 6.51 -35.55
CA ARG A 824 8.01 7.04 -35.02
C ARG A 824 6.78 6.16 -35.26
N ASP A 825 6.79 5.40 -36.31
CA ASP A 825 5.70 4.48 -36.66
C ASP A 825 5.77 3.14 -35.92
N LEU A 826 6.72 2.99 -34.99
CA LEU A 826 6.93 1.80 -34.15
C LEU A 826 6.93 0.49 -34.96
N ARG A 827 7.52 0.51 -36.17
CA ARG A 827 7.63 -0.68 -37.03
C ARG A 827 8.36 -1.79 -36.30
N GLY A 828 7.80 -3.00 -36.38
CA GLY A 828 8.36 -4.17 -35.69
C GLY A 828 7.97 -4.32 -34.23
N VAL A 829 7.34 -3.31 -33.61
CA VAL A 829 6.81 -3.39 -32.26
C VAL A 829 5.32 -3.69 -32.30
N SER A 830 4.92 -4.84 -31.75
CA SER A 830 3.51 -5.29 -31.72
C SER A 830 2.79 -4.97 -30.40
N GLY A 831 3.53 -4.57 -29.39
CA GLY A 831 3.01 -4.10 -28.08
C GLY A 831 4.05 -3.26 -27.35
N VAL A 832 3.59 -2.25 -26.67
CA VAL A 832 4.41 -1.36 -25.80
C VAL A 832 3.80 -1.32 -24.42
N ALA A 833 4.61 -1.58 -23.39
CA ALA A 833 4.27 -1.36 -22.00
C ALA A 833 4.99 -0.10 -21.51
N LEU A 834 4.23 0.91 -21.13
CA LEU A 834 4.71 2.26 -20.78
C LEU A 834 4.57 2.46 -19.28
N VAL A 835 5.66 2.81 -18.60
CA VAL A 835 5.72 3.11 -17.16
C VAL A 835 6.18 4.54 -16.96
N GLY A 836 5.44 5.32 -16.17
CA GLY A 836 5.83 6.68 -15.79
C GLY A 836 5.97 7.68 -16.95
N GLN A 837 5.30 7.42 -18.08
CA GLN A 837 5.40 8.28 -19.27
C GLN A 837 4.40 9.43 -19.20
N ASP A 838 4.77 10.56 -19.81
CA ASP A 838 3.91 11.73 -19.89
C ASP A 838 2.74 11.54 -20.89
N ARG A 839 1.75 12.44 -20.80
CA ARG A 839 0.56 12.41 -21.66
C ARG A 839 0.90 12.44 -23.15
N ARG A 840 1.92 13.20 -23.53
CA ARG A 840 2.33 13.35 -24.93
C ARG A 840 2.84 12.00 -25.47
N THR A 841 3.73 11.34 -24.74
CA THR A 841 4.25 10.03 -25.11
C THR A 841 3.14 8.98 -25.22
N LEU A 842 2.18 8.98 -24.27
CA LEU A 842 1.02 8.09 -24.33
C LEU A 842 0.19 8.30 -25.60
N HIS A 843 -0.07 9.56 -25.97
CA HIS A 843 -0.82 9.89 -27.20
C HIS A 843 -0.04 9.54 -28.46
N ASP A 844 1.27 9.80 -28.49
CA ASP A 844 2.12 9.49 -29.65
C ASP A 844 2.18 7.97 -29.92
N VAL A 845 2.21 7.15 -28.85
CA VAL A 845 2.24 5.68 -28.95
C VAL A 845 0.86 5.08 -29.23
N SER A 846 -0.19 5.55 -28.56
CA SER A 846 -1.52 4.94 -28.63
C SER A 846 -2.39 5.47 -29.76
N GLY A 847 -2.18 6.73 -30.17
CA GLY A 847 -3.11 7.49 -31.01
C GLY A 847 -4.41 7.86 -30.30
N ASP A 848 -4.50 7.61 -28.98
CA ASP A 848 -5.69 7.89 -28.16
C ASP A 848 -5.46 9.13 -27.31
N PHE A 849 -6.08 10.23 -27.65
CA PHE A 849 -5.97 11.52 -26.96
C PHE A 849 -6.75 11.58 -25.65
N SER A 850 -7.56 10.59 -25.34
CA SER A 850 -8.29 10.48 -24.08
C SER A 850 -7.49 9.76 -22.99
N LEU A 851 -6.36 9.14 -23.36
CA LEU A 851 -5.53 8.38 -22.44
C LEU A 851 -4.70 9.32 -21.55
N GLU A 852 -4.91 9.27 -20.26
CA GLU A 852 -4.15 10.02 -19.26
C GLU A 852 -3.08 9.15 -18.60
N PRO A 853 -1.94 9.74 -18.19
CA PRO A 853 -0.96 9.05 -17.37
C PRO A 853 -1.60 8.55 -16.08
N PRO A 854 -1.35 7.30 -15.67
CA PRO A 854 -1.78 6.86 -14.36
C PRO A 854 -1.12 7.71 -13.26
N GLU A 855 -1.91 8.33 -12.38
CA GLU A 855 -1.38 9.16 -11.28
C GLU A 855 -0.78 8.32 -10.16
N GLU A 856 -1.07 7.02 -10.14
CA GLU A 856 -0.71 6.11 -9.04
C GLU A 856 0.30 5.05 -9.51
N SER A 857 1.24 4.72 -8.64
CA SER A 857 2.15 3.58 -8.77
C SER A 857 1.65 2.43 -7.88
N PRO A 858 1.82 1.16 -8.25
CA PRO A 858 2.46 0.65 -9.46
C PRO A 858 1.51 0.50 -10.64
N ARG A 859 1.76 1.16 -11.74
CA ARG A 859 0.92 1.12 -12.95
C ARG A 859 1.77 1.12 -14.21
N PHE A 860 1.24 0.47 -15.24
CA PHE A 860 1.74 0.61 -16.62
C PHE A 860 0.58 0.74 -17.60
N VAL A 861 0.83 1.39 -18.71
CA VAL A 861 -0.10 1.45 -19.83
C VAL A 861 0.40 0.51 -20.91
N TYR A 862 -0.39 -0.51 -21.24
CA TYR A 862 -0.10 -1.38 -22.38
C TYR A 862 -0.85 -0.90 -23.61
N VAL A 863 -0.13 -0.74 -24.70
CA VAL A 863 -0.64 -0.26 -25.99
C VAL A 863 -0.28 -1.26 -27.08
N ARG A 864 -1.21 -1.52 -27.99
CA ARG A 864 -0.93 -2.22 -29.25
C ARG A 864 -0.93 -1.21 -30.41
N PRO A 865 0.24 -0.82 -30.92
CA PRO A 865 0.34 0.17 -32.00
C PRO A 865 -0.47 -0.26 -33.23
N GLY A 866 -1.23 0.66 -33.81
CA GLY A 866 -2.04 0.42 -35.02
C GLY A 866 -3.36 -0.33 -34.79
N ALA A 867 -3.71 -0.72 -33.57
CA ALA A 867 -5.00 -1.31 -33.25
C ALA A 867 -5.84 -0.29 -32.47
N ALA A 868 -6.87 0.27 -33.09
CA ALA A 868 -7.77 1.22 -32.43
C ALA A 868 -8.42 0.61 -31.18
N ASN A 869 -8.42 1.35 -30.07
CA ASN A 869 -9.00 0.98 -28.77
C ASN A 869 -8.39 -0.25 -28.06
N GLN A 870 -7.09 -0.53 -28.21
CA GLN A 870 -6.40 -1.58 -27.48
C GLN A 870 -5.30 -1.03 -26.58
N SER A 871 -5.64 -0.02 -25.78
CA SER A 871 -4.85 0.44 -24.63
C SER A 871 -5.49 -0.06 -23.35
N PHE A 872 -4.64 -0.53 -22.41
CA PHE A 872 -5.10 -1.04 -21.11
C PHE A 872 -4.18 -0.51 -20.02
N ILE A 873 -4.77 -0.08 -18.90
CA ILE A 873 -4.00 0.18 -17.68
C ILE A 873 -3.90 -1.14 -16.91
N GLY A 874 -2.68 -1.51 -16.54
CA GLY A 874 -2.36 -2.72 -15.81
C GLY A 874 -1.56 -2.48 -14.55
N VAL A 875 -1.62 -3.46 -13.65
CA VAL A 875 -0.78 -3.57 -12.46
C VAL A 875 0.27 -4.65 -12.74
N PRO A 876 1.57 -4.34 -12.63
CA PRO A 876 2.63 -5.31 -12.87
C PRO A 876 2.75 -6.29 -11.69
N PHE A 877 3.45 -7.39 -11.92
CA PHE A 877 3.85 -8.30 -10.85
C PHE A 877 5.03 -7.73 -10.06
N SER A 878 5.16 -8.14 -8.80
CA SER A 878 6.39 -7.96 -8.02
C SER A 878 7.53 -8.79 -8.62
N LEU A 879 8.76 -8.53 -8.20
CA LEU A 879 9.88 -9.42 -8.52
C LEU A 879 9.71 -10.80 -7.85
N PRO A 880 10.22 -11.88 -8.48
CA PRO A 880 10.29 -13.17 -7.82
C PRO A 880 11.16 -13.09 -6.55
N THR A 881 10.63 -13.54 -5.44
CA THR A 881 11.41 -13.67 -4.21
C THR A 881 12.31 -14.90 -4.30
N PRO A 882 13.59 -14.82 -3.86
CA PRO A 882 14.42 -15.99 -3.72
C PRO A 882 13.71 -17.02 -2.81
N LYS A 883 13.61 -18.28 -3.24
CA LYS A 883 13.17 -19.33 -2.32
C LYS A 883 14.25 -19.43 -1.24
N GLU A 884 13.91 -19.02 -0.03
CA GLU A 884 14.66 -19.44 1.13
C GLU A 884 14.70 -20.97 1.10
N GLU A 885 15.89 -21.54 1.15
CA GLU A 885 16.05 -22.97 1.38
C GLU A 885 15.33 -23.31 2.69
N ARG A 886 14.16 -23.97 2.55
CA ARG A 886 13.43 -24.54 3.70
C ARG A 886 14.08 -25.84 4.15
#